data_01a54a9a1f7f23b7773cc3689b80e50d
#
_entry.id   01a54a9a1f7f23b7773cc3689b80e50d
#
_cell.length_a   1.000
_cell.length_b   1.000
_cell.length_c   1.000
_cell.angle_alpha   90.00
_cell.angle_beta   90.00
_cell.angle_gamma   90.00
#
_symmetry.space_group_name_H-M   'P 1'
#
loop_
_entity.id
_entity.type
_entity.pdbx_description
1 polymer ?
#
loop_
_entity_poly.entity_id
_entity_poly.type
_entity_poly.pdbx_seq_one_letter_code
_entity_poly.pdbx_strand_id
1 'polypeptide(L)'
;MGVPPAGVVVAATKPHRRSICSPKNRFCSMALVTERVRYIGRKLKKVFRCESRVTQEKSSISDGERINSSNMKKRSSLHALRAVALTLPGLAQATDGDPSTFTFQYGRYEEGKRELFDTKNDEFDPIVVDSIFGNVSLNFLDRFKFSGNYTQDTWSGATPITTAPLQFMFDTPTGASSFAATNVFVDADFDPVDTSVFTPSGLLKDTQLVHMVTSASVETRKQGDFGLTYEWDEAAATVGGGLSSESDYESHFVNIGGSLDFNSKLTTVDFGMSYTWSDIDVNLDPRFDPYIDEGNHGDDVEISIVDGNRVTSVTGKRRDWSANLGLTQVLNKNALIESSIGYTRSSGFLENAYKVVGFLFVEPMPGMPFLSGNFDGVLEQRPDVRNQWVWDNRLVHYVEPLDASVHADYRLYHDDWGITAHTLELDWNQPLGRGWTVIPRVRYYSQNEADFYQPFFLFKQAKPLLTPGRPDIDFSQVPISEYSSDHRLSGFGTLSGGITIAKQIGDAVSLKAGFEYYTHQGGLKLGGGGEDDFADFDYWAANASLTVDLSAKFLPVLSSSSNDHFGLHRHRGHSGGHAPAGVMFSHMLPSAGDFMVGYRYMRSERHGDILHGTGSVSDATIISQGCGNVQCSFAPRQMIMNMHMLDIMYAPTDWLNLVLMPQFVDMEMDLRPLPGQSLDVGEHQHGGNSTHETGGVGDTGLYALIKLFETPGHHLHMALGGTAPTGDVAQTSIREEHPPLGAAGTVEEFVHYGMQNGSGTWDFRPSLTYTGQGGAFSWGGQLSGIIRLDHRNDSGFAFGDEFKSTLWTSYNLFSWLSASVRMVYTRQGEIRGEYDGPHSEIGPMDFPESYGGEYWDLGLGLSSMIPFSGFEGNRLAFEWIQPLNDDVNGFQLEREGSLIASWSISY
;
A
#
# COMPACT_ATOMS: atom_id res chain seq x y z
N MET A 1 13.15 1.08 -5.72
CA MET A 1 13.22 0.15 -4.60
C MET A 1 12.15 -0.89 -4.80
N GLY A 2 12.44 -2.01 -5.33
CA GLY A 2 11.44 -3.04 -5.50
C GLY A 2 11.56 -3.97 -4.35
N VAL A 3 10.80 -3.67 -3.34
CA VAL A 3 10.24 -4.80 -2.65
C VAL A 3 9.47 -5.53 -3.74
N PRO A 4 9.69 -6.84 -3.99
CA PRO A 4 8.61 -7.61 -4.57
C PRO A 4 7.44 -7.20 -3.68
N PRO A 5 6.29 -6.84 -4.22
CA PRO A 5 5.17 -6.68 -3.33
C PRO A 5 5.32 -7.90 -2.48
N ALA A 6 5.66 -7.65 -1.22
CA ALA A 6 5.58 -8.74 -0.30
C ALA A 6 4.34 -9.37 -0.81
N GLY A 7 4.40 -10.59 -1.25
CA GLY A 7 3.14 -11.18 -1.51
C GLY A 7 2.43 -11.14 -0.16
N VAL A 8 2.13 -9.88 0.28
CA VAL A 8 0.93 -9.74 1.01
C VAL A 8 0.08 -10.51 0.09
N VAL A 9 -0.02 -11.75 0.45
CA VAL A 9 -0.99 -12.60 -0.09
C VAL A 9 -2.24 -11.89 0.39
N VAL A 10 -2.48 -10.76 -0.28
CA VAL A 10 -3.82 -10.47 -0.63
C VAL A 10 -4.14 -11.75 -1.34
N ALA A 11 -4.57 -12.71 -0.54
CA ALA A 11 -5.29 -13.79 -1.08
C ALA A 11 -6.42 -13.06 -1.78
N ALA A 12 -6.19 -12.69 -3.05
CA ALA A 12 -7.27 -12.72 -3.97
C ALA A 12 -7.78 -14.14 -3.80
N THR A 13 -8.57 -14.30 -2.75
CA THR A 13 -9.34 -15.48 -2.58
C THR A 13 -10.17 -15.51 -3.83
N LYS A 14 -9.73 -16.27 -4.80
CA LYS A 14 -10.68 -16.77 -5.80
C LYS A 14 -11.88 -17.16 -4.95
N PRO A 15 -13.05 -16.56 -5.14
CA PRO A 15 -14.21 -16.95 -4.38
C PRO A 15 -14.38 -18.44 -4.67
N HIS A 16 -14.08 -19.25 -3.67
CA HIS A 16 -14.29 -20.67 -3.76
C HIS A 16 -15.78 -20.88 -3.96
N ARG A 17 -16.15 -21.59 -5.01
CA ARG A 17 -17.45 -22.24 -5.07
C ARG A 17 -17.65 -23.00 -3.78
N ARG A 18 -18.28 -22.41 -2.82
CA ARG A 18 -18.80 -23.14 -1.69
C ARG A 18 -20.02 -23.90 -2.16
N SER A 19 -19.88 -25.18 -2.32
CA SER A 19 -21.01 -26.06 -2.07
C SER A 19 -21.20 -26.04 -0.56
N ILE A 20 -22.00 -25.09 -0.06
CA ILE A 20 -22.38 -25.04 1.34
C ILE A 20 -23.43 -26.14 1.53
N CYS A 21 -22.98 -27.31 1.93
CA CYS A 21 -23.83 -28.21 2.65
C CYS A 21 -23.79 -27.82 4.10
N SER A 22 -24.82 -27.09 4.55
CA SER A 22 -25.10 -26.95 5.98
C SER A 22 -25.20 -28.34 6.63
N PRO A 23 -24.59 -28.55 7.82
CA PRO A 23 -24.62 -29.87 8.49
C PRO A 23 -25.99 -30.31 8.98
N LYS A 24 -27.08 -29.60 8.69
CA LYS A 24 -28.43 -29.95 9.18
C LYS A 24 -29.42 -30.47 8.15
N ASN A 25 -29.11 -30.50 6.89
CA ASN A 25 -29.98 -31.12 5.90
C ASN A 25 -29.25 -32.24 5.14
N ARG A 26 -29.29 -33.42 5.74
CA ARG A 26 -29.13 -34.68 5.00
C ARG A 26 -30.31 -34.78 4.03
N PHE A 27 -30.06 -34.72 2.77
CA PHE A 27 -30.91 -34.82 1.57
C PHE A 27 -30.95 -33.51 0.81
N CYS A 28 -29.93 -33.24 0.04
CA CYS A 28 -30.09 -32.52 -1.18
C CYS A 28 -30.16 -33.55 -2.31
N SER A 29 -31.35 -33.85 -2.71
CA SER A 29 -31.63 -34.71 -3.81
C SER A 29 -31.15 -34.05 -5.10
N MET A 30 -30.16 -34.67 -5.72
CA MET A 30 -29.97 -34.57 -7.16
C MET A 30 -31.17 -35.25 -7.83
N ALA A 31 -32.19 -34.50 -8.14
CA ALA A 31 -33.30 -34.96 -8.97
C ALA A 31 -33.82 -33.82 -9.79
N LEU A 32 -33.73 -34.02 -11.10
CA LEU A 32 -34.56 -33.44 -12.13
C LEU A 32 -34.25 -32.02 -12.61
N VAL A 33 -33.44 -31.93 -13.64
CA VAL A 33 -33.79 -31.19 -14.85
C VAL A 33 -33.34 -31.99 -16.06
N THR A 34 -34.14 -33.01 -16.39
CA THR A 34 -34.25 -33.51 -17.74
C THR A 34 -35.60 -33.00 -18.29
N GLU A 35 -35.54 -31.87 -19.02
CA GLU A 35 -36.45 -31.55 -20.14
C GLU A 35 -36.30 -30.08 -20.52
N ARG A 36 -35.50 -29.83 -21.54
CA ARG A 36 -35.72 -28.85 -22.60
C ARG A 36 -34.45 -28.63 -23.45
N VAL A 37 -34.06 -29.68 -24.12
CA VAL A 37 -33.17 -29.56 -25.29
C VAL A 37 -34.01 -29.77 -26.52
N ARG A 38 -34.44 -28.67 -27.15
CA ARG A 38 -34.84 -28.57 -28.60
C ARG A 38 -35.49 -27.21 -28.84
N TYR A 39 -34.75 -26.15 -28.96
CA TYR A 39 -35.25 -24.97 -29.72
C TYR A 39 -34.28 -23.77 -29.70
N ILE A 40 -33.06 -23.88 -30.02
CA ILE A 40 -32.24 -22.70 -30.42
C ILE A 40 -31.08 -23.18 -31.31
N GLY A 41 -31.44 -23.70 -32.45
CA GLY A 41 -30.47 -24.07 -33.51
C GLY A 41 -30.59 -23.23 -34.78
N ARG A 42 -31.24 -22.04 -34.76
CA ARG A 42 -31.48 -21.29 -35.99
C ARG A 42 -31.49 -19.75 -35.90
N LYS A 43 -30.77 -19.12 -35.05
CA LYS A 43 -30.65 -17.63 -35.07
C LYS A 43 -29.24 -17.03 -34.93
N LEU A 44 -28.18 -17.80 -34.96
CA LEU A 44 -26.79 -17.27 -34.85
C LEU A 44 -26.08 -17.09 -36.21
N LYS A 45 -26.79 -16.80 -37.28
CA LYS A 45 -26.22 -16.54 -38.63
C LYS A 45 -26.49 -15.16 -39.21
N LYS A 46 -26.84 -14.14 -38.39
CA LYS A 46 -27.24 -12.82 -38.97
C LYS A 46 -26.76 -11.58 -38.22
N VAL A 47 -25.67 -11.60 -37.49
CA VAL A 47 -25.14 -10.39 -36.81
C VAL A 47 -23.63 -10.21 -37.05
N PHE A 48 -23.06 -10.68 -38.11
CA PHE A 48 -21.73 -10.25 -38.53
C PHE A 48 -21.75 -9.84 -40.02
N ARG A 49 -22.23 -8.63 -40.28
CA ARG A 49 -21.90 -7.83 -41.45
C ARG A 49 -22.31 -6.38 -41.17
N CYS A 50 -21.37 -5.56 -40.72
CA CYS A 50 -21.44 -4.13 -40.96
C CYS A 50 -20.05 -3.64 -41.30
N GLU A 51 -20.00 -3.11 -42.53
CA GLU A 51 -18.78 -2.69 -43.21
C GLU A 51 -18.21 -1.40 -42.65
N SER A 52 -16.87 -1.38 -42.64
CA SER A 52 -16.03 -0.19 -42.53
C SER A 52 -16.39 0.87 -43.58
N ARG A 53 -16.62 2.12 -43.17
CA ARG A 53 -16.38 3.31 -43.98
C ARG A 53 -15.55 4.30 -43.22
N VAL A 54 -14.29 4.36 -43.64
CA VAL A 54 -13.34 5.43 -43.36
C VAL A 54 -13.76 6.64 -44.18
N THR A 55 -13.97 7.77 -43.55
CA THR A 55 -13.86 9.08 -44.17
C THR A 55 -12.79 9.89 -43.47
N GLN A 56 -11.69 10.09 -44.20
CA GLN A 56 -10.69 11.11 -43.93
C GLN A 56 -11.32 12.49 -44.11
N GLU A 57 -11.17 13.36 -43.17
CA GLU A 57 -11.09 14.79 -43.39
C GLU A 57 -9.83 15.37 -42.80
N LYS A 58 -8.96 15.85 -43.69
CA LYS A 58 -7.88 16.77 -43.38
C LYS A 58 -8.45 18.18 -43.25
N SER A 59 -8.12 18.88 -42.21
CA SER A 59 -8.04 20.33 -42.27
C SER A 59 -6.83 20.81 -41.44
N SER A 60 -5.90 21.37 -42.20
CA SER A 60 -4.83 22.27 -41.73
C SER A 60 -5.44 23.57 -41.21
N ILE A 61 -4.95 24.09 -40.10
CA ILE A 61 -4.83 25.55 -39.88
C ILE A 61 -3.71 25.81 -38.88
N SER A 62 -2.94 26.80 -39.25
CA SER A 62 -1.75 27.38 -38.73
C SER A 62 -1.88 28.17 -37.45
N ASP A 63 -0.72 28.30 -36.78
CA ASP A 63 -0.16 29.43 -36.04
C ASP A 63 -0.92 30.15 -34.92
N GLY A 64 -0.28 30.12 -33.75
CA GLY A 64 -0.02 31.31 -32.98
C GLY A 64 -0.97 31.61 -31.85
N GLU A 65 -0.59 31.21 -30.66
CA GLU A 65 -0.60 32.14 -29.51
C GLU A 65 0.12 31.50 -28.31
N ARG A 66 1.17 32.20 -27.87
CA ARG A 66 1.83 31.91 -26.60
C ARG A 66 0.90 32.29 -25.48
N ILE A 67 0.43 31.32 -24.74
CA ILE A 67 -0.16 31.55 -23.43
C ILE A 67 0.82 30.96 -22.40
N ASN A 68 1.44 31.84 -21.64
CA ASN A 68 2.09 31.51 -20.38
C ASN A 68 1.07 30.84 -19.46
N SER A 69 1.27 29.60 -19.18
CA SER A 69 0.67 28.94 -18.04
C SER A 69 1.78 28.29 -17.21
N SER A 70 2.33 29.09 -16.32
CA SER A 70 3.04 28.59 -15.15
C SER A 70 2.04 27.87 -14.24
N ASN A 71 1.88 26.61 -14.44
CA ASN A 71 1.36 25.66 -13.49
C ASN A 71 2.07 24.33 -13.80
N MET A 72 3.35 24.27 -13.45
CA MET A 72 4.00 22.98 -13.25
C MET A 72 3.42 22.40 -11.98
N LYS A 73 2.57 21.40 -12.12
CA LYS A 73 2.32 20.44 -11.05
C LYS A 73 3.66 19.74 -10.82
N LYS A 74 4.29 20.05 -9.72
CA LYS A 74 5.42 19.27 -9.23
C LYS A 74 4.90 17.86 -8.97
N ARG A 75 5.40 16.90 -9.68
CA ARG A 75 5.21 15.47 -9.43
C ARG A 75 6.48 14.97 -8.79
N SER A 76 6.37 14.53 -7.58
CA SER A 76 7.46 13.85 -6.88
C SER A 76 7.35 12.35 -7.14
N SER A 77 8.45 11.70 -7.22
CA SER A 77 8.60 10.40 -7.85
C SER A 77 9.36 9.42 -7.01
N LEU A 78 8.96 8.15 -6.92
CA LEU A 78 9.85 7.02 -6.65
C LEU A 78 9.26 5.62 -6.87
N HIS A 79 10.09 4.61 -7.06
CA HIS A 79 9.82 3.39 -7.76
C HIS A 79 9.47 2.21 -6.93
N ALA A 80 8.43 1.59 -7.35
CA ALA A 80 8.24 0.21 -7.03
C ALA A 80 8.63 -0.67 -8.20
N LEU A 81 9.56 -1.52 -7.98
CA LEU A 81 9.80 -2.61 -8.88
C LEU A 81 8.77 -3.68 -8.74
N ARG A 82 8.10 -3.86 -9.81
CA ARG A 82 7.09 -4.88 -9.96
C ARG A 82 7.68 -6.18 -10.43
N ALA A 83 7.57 -7.20 -9.60
CA ALA A 83 6.88 -8.33 -10.13
C ALA A 83 5.38 -8.02 -10.04
N VAL A 84 4.83 -7.37 -11.06
CA VAL A 84 3.41 -7.50 -11.31
C VAL A 84 3.25 -8.96 -11.69
N ALA A 85 3.02 -9.82 -10.70
CA ALA A 85 2.09 -10.86 -10.97
C ALA A 85 0.81 -10.09 -11.30
N LEU A 86 0.58 -9.85 -12.59
CA LEU A 86 -0.74 -9.61 -13.11
C LEU A 86 -1.53 -10.88 -12.79
N THR A 87 -1.82 -11.04 -11.50
CA THR A 87 -2.99 -11.78 -11.14
C THR A 87 -4.10 -10.91 -11.67
N LEU A 88 -4.46 -11.14 -12.92
CA LEU A 88 -5.81 -10.86 -13.34
C LEU A 88 -6.67 -11.28 -12.14
N PRO A 89 -7.47 -10.38 -11.55
CA PRO A 89 -8.39 -10.80 -10.51
C PRO A 89 -9.07 -12.01 -11.09
N GLY A 90 -8.82 -13.18 -10.47
CA GLY A 90 -9.33 -14.43 -11.00
C GLY A 90 -10.81 -14.20 -11.21
N LEU A 91 -11.27 -14.30 -12.43
CA LEU A 91 -12.64 -13.97 -12.80
C LEU A 91 -13.53 -14.71 -11.82
N ALA A 92 -14.03 -13.95 -10.85
CA ALA A 92 -14.89 -14.51 -9.83
C ALA A 92 -16.15 -14.95 -10.56
N GLN A 93 -16.27 -16.26 -10.72
CA GLN A 93 -17.52 -16.81 -11.25
C GLN A 93 -18.56 -16.56 -10.17
N ALA A 94 -19.42 -15.57 -10.42
CA ALA A 94 -20.61 -15.41 -9.62
C ALA A 94 -21.47 -16.63 -9.82
N THR A 95 -21.78 -17.31 -8.74
CA THR A 95 -22.83 -18.33 -8.71
C THR A 95 -24.13 -17.62 -8.38
N ASP A 96 -25.22 -18.09 -8.98
CA ASP A 96 -26.58 -17.65 -8.64
C ASP A 96 -26.76 -17.62 -7.11
N GLY A 97 -26.77 -16.41 -6.51
CA GLY A 97 -26.93 -16.23 -5.08
C GLY A 97 -25.67 -15.81 -4.29
N ASP A 98 -24.58 -15.42 -4.95
CA ASP A 98 -23.44 -14.83 -4.23
C ASP A 98 -23.87 -13.53 -3.51
N PRO A 99 -23.57 -13.38 -2.20
CA PRO A 99 -23.94 -12.16 -1.49
C PRO A 99 -23.16 -10.96 -2.00
N SER A 100 -23.76 -9.77 -1.97
CA SER A 100 -22.99 -8.53 -2.07
C SER A 100 -22.12 -8.41 -0.82
N THR A 101 -20.83 -8.10 -0.97
CA THR A 101 -19.88 -8.10 0.16
C THR A 101 -19.03 -6.84 0.19
N PHE A 102 -18.63 -6.47 1.39
CA PHE A 102 -17.53 -5.55 1.67
C PHE A 102 -16.45 -6.30 2.43
N THR A 103 -15.20 -6.15 2.02
CA THR A 103 -14.03 -6.71 2.71
C THR A 103 -13.04 -5.61 3.00
N PHE A 104 -12.55 -5.55 4.22
CA PHE A 104 -11.40 -4.75 4.63
C PHE A 104 -10.32 -5.68 5.16
N GLN A 105 -9.07 -5.43 4.78
CA GLN A 105 -7.91 -6.19 5.26
C GLN A 105 -6.78 -5.23 5.57
N TYR A 106 -6.09 -5.50 6.66
CA TYR A 106 -4.80 -4.93 7.00
C TYR A 106 -3.76 -6.05 6.96
N GLY A 107 -2.57 -5.72 6.48
CA GLY A 107 -1.40 -6.59 6.45
C GLY A 107 -0.14 -5.86 6.86
N ARG A 108 0.75 -6.53 7.58
CA ARG A 108 2.10 -6.09 7.87
C ARG A 108 3.10 -7.14 7.44
N TYR A 109 4.13 -6.68 6.77
CA TYR A 109 5.31 -7.43 6.38
C TYR A 109 6.52 -6.79 7.03
N GLU A 110 7.46 -7.63 7.53
CA GLU A 110 8.69 -7.14 8.13
C GLU A 110 9.83 -8.12 7.83
N GLU A 111 10.90 -7.61 7.20
CA GLU A 111 12.12 -8.39 6.96
C GLU A 111 12.92 -8.57 8.24
N GLY A 112 13.63 -9.70 8.35
CA GLY A 112 14.67 -9.88 9.33
C GLY A 112 15.90 -9.03 9.01
N LYS A 113 16.71 -8.77 10.00
CA LYS A 113 17.98 -8.08 9.79
C LYS A 113 18.86 -8.88 8.85
N ARG A 114 19.43 -8.21 7.85
CA ARG A 114 20.40 -8.82 6.92
C ARG A 114 21.80 -8.69 7.51
N GLU A 115 22.64 -9.72 7.35
CA GLU A 115 24.07 -9.62 7.64
C GLU A 115 24.74 -8.83 6.50
N LEU A 116 24.83 -7.51 6.67
CA LEU A 116 25.36 -6.61 5.65
C LEU A 116 26.89 -6.55 5.67
N PHE A 117 27.50 -6.64 6.84
CA PHE A 117 28.95 -6.67 7.07
C PHE A 117 29.20 -7.45 8.34
N ASP A 118 30.31 -8.13 8.49
CA ASP A 118 30.76 -8.75 9.74
C ASP A 118 31.06 -7.70 10.85
N THR A 119 30.46 -6.52 10.74
CA THR A 119 30.61 -5.41 11.64
C THR A 119 29.22 -4.95 12.10
N LYS A 120 29.01 -5.00 13.35
CA LYS A 120 28.13 -4.32 14.31
C LYS A 120 27.13 -3.24 13.82
N ASN A 121 26.83 -3.10 12.53
CA ASN A 121 25.88 -2.12 12.04
C ASN A 121 24.46 -2.67 12.17
N ASP A 122 23.96 -2.58 13.41
CA ASP A 122 22.53 -2.61 13.71
C ASP A 122 21.81 -1.30 13.30
N GLU A 123 22.44 -0.47 12.46
CA GLU A 123 22.00 0.91 12.16
C GLU A 123 20.98 1.01 11.03
N PHE A 124 20.74 -0.07 10.29
CA PHE A 124 19.73 -0.06 9.22
C PHE A 124 18.51 -0.85 9.64
N ASP A 125 17.37 -0.16 9.67
CA ASP A 125 16.09 -0.81 9.90
C ASP A 125 15.71 -1.69 8.70
N PRO A 126 15.22 -2.91 8.96
CA PRO A 126 14.76 -3.80 7.92
C PRO A 126 13.53 -3.21 7.19
N ILE A 127 13.27 -3.71 5.99
CA ILE A 127 12.08 -3.29 5.23
C ILE A 127 10.81 -3.69 5.99
N VAL A 128 9.98 -2.70 6.24
CA VAL A 128 8.63 -2.86 6.80
C VAL A 128 7.61 -2.39 5.79
N VAL A 129 6.54 -3.15 5.58
CA VAL A 129 5.42 -2.74 4.71
C VAL A 129 4.12 -2.86 5.49
N ASP A 130 3.39 -1.78 5.58
CA ASP A 130 2.01 -1.74 6.05
C ASP A 130 1.06 -1.63 4.85
N SER A 131 0.03 -2.46 4.83
CA SER A 131 -0.88 -2.60 3.69
C SER A 131 -2.32 -2.57 4.13
N ILE A 132 -3.15 -1.76 3.46
CA ILE A 132 -4.60 -1.84 3.55
C ILE A 132 -5.20 -2.26 2.22
N PHE A 133 -6.22 -3.09 2.30
CA PHE A 133 -7.01 -3.52 1.16
C PHE A 133 -8.49 -3.41 1.46
N GLY A 134 -9.23 -2.76 0.56
CA GLY A 134 -10.68 -2.67 0.55
C GLY A 134 -11.26 -3.31 -0.70
N ASN A 135 -12.28 -4.14 -0.57
CA ASN A 135 -13.04 -4.68 -1.70
C ASN A 135 -14.52 -4.49 -1.47
N VAL A 136 -15.22 -4.05 -2.49
CA VAL A 136 -16.69 -4.06 -2.54
C VAL A 136 -17.14 -4.90 -3.74
N SER A 137 -18.05 -5.83 -3.50
CA SER A 137 -18.70 -6.64 -4.54
C SER A 137 -20.20 -6.48 -4.42
N LEU A 138 -20.84 -5.94 -5.47
CA LEU A 138 -22.28 -5.63 -5.49
C LEU A 138 -22.97 -6.41 -6.59
N ASN A 139 -23.99 -7.18 -6.23
CA ASN A 139 -24.87 -7.84 -7.20
C ASN A 139 -26.14 -7.02 -7.37
N PHE A 140 -26.48 -6.66 -8.59
CA PHE A 140 -27.63 -5.83 -8.88
C PHE A 140 -28.29 -6.22 -10.22
N LEU A 141 -29.55 -5.90 -10.37
CA LEU A 141 -30.34 -6.19 -11.59
C LEU A 141 -30.28 -7.67 -12.00
N ASP A 142 -30.22 -8.59 -11.04
CA ASP A 142 -30.22 -10.06 -11.17
C ASP A 142 -29.06 -10.67 -12.00
N ARG A 143 -28.33 -9.88 -12.79
CA ARG A 143 -27.31 -10.36 -13.73
C ARG A 143 -26.03 -9.52 -13.78
N PHE A 144 -26.00 -8.42 -13.05
CA PHE A 144 -24.83 -7.55 -13.02
C PHE A 144 -24.10 -7.70 -11.69
N LYS A 145 -22.78 -7.82 -11.77
CA LYS A 145 -21.89 -7.76 -10.62
C LYS A 145 -20.87 -6.66 -10.82
N PHE A 146 -20.84 -5.72 -9.90
CA PHE A 146 -19.79 -4.72 -9.81
C PHE A 146 -18.78 -5.16 -8.76
N SER A 147 -17.49 -5.00 -9.05
CA SER A 147 -16.40 -5.12 -8.09
C SER A 147 -15.55 -3.85 -8.09
N GLY A 148 -15.18 -3.37 -6.93
CA GLY A 148 -14.23 -2.28 -6.75
C GLY A 148 -13.20 -2.68 -5.71
N ASN A 149 -11.92 -2.41 -5.98
CA ASN A 149 -10.82 -2.66 -5.08
C ASN A 149 -10.06 -1.36 -4.82
N TYR A 150 -9.54 -1.24 -3.62
CA TYR A 150 -8.57 -0.23 -3.23
C TYR A 150 -7.44 -0.92 -2.48
N THR A 151 -6.21 -0.63 -2.85
CA THR A 151 -5.01 -1.09 -2.16
C THR A 151 -4.11 0.09 -1.89
N GLN A 152 -3.60 0.18 -0.67
CA GLN A 152 -2.56 1.11 -0.30
C GLN A 152 -1.48 0.35 0.44
N ASP A 153 -0.24 0.49 -0.01
CA ASP A 153 0.94 -0.08 0.63
C ASP A 153 1.88 1.07 0.97
N THR A 154 2.34 1.10 2.21
CA THR A 154 3.35 2.05 2.69
C THR A 154 4.54 1.26 3.17
N TRP A 155 5.73 1.58 2.70
CA TRP A 155 6.96 0.89 3.09
C TRP A 155 8.09 1.84 3.40
N SER A 156 9.02 1.37 4.25
CA SER A 156 10.25 2.05 4.66
C SER A 156 11.33 1.01 4.90
N GLY A 157 12.53 1.44 5.20
CA GLY A 157 13.64 0.57 5.57
C GLY A 157 14.76 0.51 4.54
N ALA A 158 15.82 -0.21 4.84
CA ALA A 158 17.01 -0.31 3.99
C ALA A 158 16.86 -1.38 2.92
N THR A 159 17.26 -1.05 1.68
CA THR A 159 17.20 -1.96 0.54
C THR A 159 18.58 -2.12 -0.11
N PRO A 160 18.94 -3.34 -0.57
CA PRO A 160 20.15 -3.55 -1.33
C PRO A 160 20.11 -2.81 -2.67
N ILE A 161 21.11 -1.96 -2.94
CA ILE A 161 21.27 -1.27 -4.22
C ILE A 161 22.27 -1.97 -5.13
N THR A 162 23.28 -2.65 -4.56
CA THR A 162 24.30 -3.40 -5.31
C THR A 162 24.91 -4.51 -4.48
N THR A 163 25.67 -5.37 -5.14
CA THR A 163 26.49 -6.42 -4.52
C THR A 163 27.92 -6.26 -5.00
N ALA A 164 28.87 -6.33 -4.09
CA ALA A 164 30.29 -6.27 -4.44
C ALA A 164 31.12 -7.06 -3.42
N PRO A 165 32.36 -7.44 -3.76
CA PRO A 165 33.30 -7.95 -2.77
C PRO A 165 33.60 -6.92 -1.70
N LEU A 166 33.58 -7.33 -0.44
CA LEU A 166 33.79 -6.46 0.75
C LEU A 166 35.04 -5.57 0.64
N GLN A 167 36.08 -6.06 0.01
CA GLN A 167 37.37 -5.35 -0.14
C GLN A 167 37.29 -4.11 -1.05
N PHE A 168 36.23 -4.00 -1.86
CA PHE A 168 36.01 -2.86 -2.75
C PHE A 168 35.02 -1.84 -2.17
N MET A 169 34.43 -2.16 -1.02
CA MET A 169 33.60 -1.26 -0.26
C MET A 169 34.44 -0.52 0.77
N PHE A 170 34.60 0.79 0.61
CA PHE A 170 35.29 1.60 1.61
C PHE A 170 34.43 1.79 2.84
N ASP A 171 35.12 1.67 3.97
CA ASP A 171 34.62 1.86 5.32
C ASP A 171 34.09 3.30 5.53
N THR A 172 32.84 3.52 5.15
CA THR A 172 32.07 4.59 5.77
C THR A 172 30.97 3.92 6.57
N PRO A 173 30.85 4.21 7.85
CA PRO A 173 29.85 3.59 8.73
C PRO A 173 28.41 3.98 8.37
N THR A 174 28.20 4.62 7.28
CA THR A 174 26.96 5.31 6.90
C THR A 174 26.53 4.90 5.52
N GLY A 175 26.21 3.65 5.29
CA GLY A 175 25.31 3.11 4.27
C GLY A 175 25.32 3.61 2.81
N ALA A 176 25.95 4.70 2.52
CA ALA A 176 26.11 5.27 1.19
C ALA A 176 27.58 5.43 0.87
N SER A 177 28.25 4.32 0.63
CA SER A 177 29.62 4.38 0.11
C SER A 177 29.58 4.64 -1.38
N SER A 178 30.14 5.76 -1.80
CA SER A 178 30.47 5.96 -3.18
C SER A 178 31.52 4.92 -3.60
N PHE A 179 31.27 4.17 -4.67
CA PHE A 179 32.36 3.48 -5.35
C PHE A 179 33.29 4.56 -5.94
N ALA A 180 34.25 5.00 -5.18
CA ALA A 180 35.35 5.74 -5.81
C ALA A 180 36.08 4.74 -6.69
N ALA A 181 36.30 5.10 -7.95
CA ALA A 181 37.18 4.34 -8.86
C ALA A 181 38.52 4.11 -8.16
N THR A 182 38.72 2.94 -7.57
CA THR A 182 39.92 2.62 -6.80
C THR A 182 40.74 1.62 -7.56
N ASN A 183 42.02 1.94 -7.70
CA ASN A 183 42.99 0.98 -8.19
C ASN A 183 43.31 0.03 -7.03
N VAL A 184 42.89 -1.21 -7.14
CA VAL A 184 43.22 -2.30 -6.22
C VAL A 184 44.19 -3.25 -6.90
N PHE A 185 45.03 -3.90 -6.11
CA PHE A 185 45.88 -4.96 -6.59
C PHE A 185 45.22 -6.31 -6.25
N VAL A 186 45.11 -7.20 -7.24
CA VAL A 186 44.54 -8.53 -7.07
C VAL A 186 45.53 -9.59 -7.53
N ASP A 187 45.46 -10.78 -7.01
CA ASP A 187 46.28 -11.91 -7.45
C ASP A 187 45.66 -12.61 -8.69
N ALA A 188 46.22 -13.78 -9.05
CA ALA A 188 45.75 -14.54 -10.20
C ALA A 188 44.36 -15.18 -10.02
N ASP A 189 43.93 -15.32 -8.79
CA ASP A 189 42.62 -15.85 -8.40
C ASP A 189 41.61 -14.71 -8.11
N PHE A 190 42.02 -13.45 -8.38
CA PHE A 190 41.33 -12.18 -8.22
C PHE A 190 41.07 -11.76 -6.78
N ASP A 191 41.75 -12.37 -5.81
CA ASP A 191 41.75 -11.95 -4.43
C ASP A 191 42.60 -10.67 -4.25
N PRO A 192 42.11 -9.66 -3.46
CA PRO A 192 42.86 -8.45 -3.17
C PRO A 192 44.18 -8.74 -2.49
N VAL A 193 45.21 -8.02 -2.92
CA VAL A 193 46.56 -8.11 -2.37
C VAL A 193 46.79 -6.91 -1.45
N ASP A 194 47.12 -7.14 -0.17
CA ASP A 194 47.52 -6.07 0.75
C ASP A 194 48.81 -5.40 0.28
N THR A 195 48.70 -4.15 -0.18
CA THR A 195 49.84 -3.36 -0.66
C THR A 195 50.59 -2.63 0.47
N SER A 196 50.17 -2.67 1.71
CA SER A 196 50.82 -2.03 2.85
C SER A 196 52.09 -2.75 3.26
N VAL A 197 52.25 -4.01 2.80
CA VAL A 197 53.48 -4.79 3.00
C VAL A 197 53.85 -5.40 1.63
N PHE A 198 54.94 -4.97 1.06
CA PHE A 198 55.49 -5.46 -0.23
C PHE A 198 55.92 -6.96 -0.22
N THR A 199 55.21 -7.78 0.49
CA THR A 199 55.37 -9.23 0.49
C THR A 199 54.02 -9.91 0.16
N PRO A 200 54.08 -10.94 -0.73
CA PRO A 200 52.84 -11.67 -1.15
C PRO A 200 52.25 -12.54 -0.04
N SER A 201 52.37 -12.21 1.19
CA SER A 201 51.99 -13.07 2.32
C SER A 201 50.73 -12.64 3.05
N GLY A 202 49.99 -11.70 2.52
CA GLY A 202 48.73 -11.23 3.09
C GLY A 202 47.55 -11.35 2.12
N LEU A 203 47.37 -12.54 1.49
CA LEU A 203 46.14 -12.88 0.84
C LEU A 203 45.02 -12.86 1.91
N LEU A 204 44.07 -11.95 1.75
CA LEU A 204 42.83 -12.05 2.48
C LEU A 204 42.13 -13.33 1.96
N LYS A 205 42.09 -14.33 2.80
CA LYS A 205 41.34 -15.55 2.52
C LYS A 205 39.87 -15.16 2.54
N ASP A 206 39.19 -15.58 1.53
CA ASP A 206 37.74 -15.47 1.29
C ASP A 206 37.29 -14.05 0.91
N THR A 207 37.07 -13.86 -0.38
CA THR A 207 36.30 -12.76 -0.95
C THR A 207 34.86 -12.90 -0.51
N GLN A 208 34.45 -12.27 0.55
CA GLN A 208 33.06 -12.23 0.97
C GLN A 208 32.31 -11.23 0.11
N LEU A 209 31.23 -11.68 -0.54
CA LEU A 209 30.28 -10.79 -1.20
C LEU A 209 29.35 -10.17 -0.15
N VAL A 210 29.05 -8.91 -0.32
CA VAL A 210 28.18 -8.16 0.57
C VAL A 210 27.26 -7.27 -0.23
N HIS A 211 26.06 -6.99 0.30
CA HIS A 211 25.16 -5.99 -0.23
C HIS A 211 25.55 -4.60 0.29
N MET A 212 25.57 -3.63 -0.62
CA MET A 212 25.46 -2.24 -0.25
C MET A 212 23.99 -1.87 -0.20
N VAL A 213 23.54 -1.29 0.90
CA VAL A 213 22.15 -0.87 1.13
C VAL A 213 22.05 0.63 1.18
N THR A 214 20.88 1.15 0.86
CA THR A 214 20.50 2.53 1.14
C THR A 214 19.15 2.53 1.86
N SER A 215 19.00 3.41 2.82
CA SER A 215 17.71 3.67 3.42
C SER A 215 16.80 4.39 2.45
N ALA A 216 15.58 3.92 2.37
CA ALA A 216 14.53 4.60 1.65
C ALA A 216 13.71 5.46 2.60
N SER A 217 13.37 6.67 2.19
CA SER A 217 12.27 7.40 2.79
C SER A 217 10.98 6.60 2.68
N VAL A 218 10.04 6.88 3.56
CA VAL A 218 8.71 6.25 3.51
C VAL A 218 8.04 6.53 2.17
N GLU A 219 7.54 5.49 1.53
CA GLU A 219 6.91 5.53 0.23
C GLU A 219 5.51 4.93 0.27
N THR A 220 4.57 5.52 -0.45
CA THR A 220 3.18 5.05 -0.48
C THR A 220 2.67 4.82 -1.89
N ARG A 221 2.23 3.59 -2.16
CA ARG A 221 1.50 3.22 -3.37
C ARG A 221 0.00 3.24 -3.11
N LYS A 222 -0.76 3.88 -4.00
CA LYS A 222 -2.23 3.89 -3.97
C LYS A 222 -2.76 3.33 -5.29
N GLN A 223 -3.56 2.26 -5.22
CA GLN A 223 -4.17 1.62 -6.38
C GLN A 223 -5.67 1.51 -6.21
N GLY A 224 -6.41 1.88 -7.25
CA GLY A 224 -7.85 1.68 -7.34
C GLY A 224 -8.22 0.99 -8.63
N ASP A 225 -9.10 -0.03 -8.58
CA ASP A 225 -9.61 -0.72 -9.75
C ASP A 225 -11.08 -1.10 -9.62
N PHE A 226 -11.71 -1.29 -10.76
CA PHE A 226 -13.11 -1.70 -10.82
C PHE A 226 -13.35 -2.71 -11.94
N GLY A 227 -14.39 -3.52 -11.75
CA GLY A 227 -14.87 -4.48 -12.72
C GLY A 227 -16.39 -4.48 -12.79
N LEU A 228 -16.93 -4.64 -13.99
CA LEU A 228 -18.35 -4.85 -14.24
C LEU A 228 -18.52 -6.16 -14.99
N THR A 229 -19.22 -7.11 -14.39
CA THR A 229 -19.54 -8.41 -14.98
C THR A 229 -21.02 -8.49 -15.31
N TYR A 230 -21.32 -9.01 -16.47
CA TYR A 230 -22.67 -9.44 -16.84
C TYR A 230 -22.72 -10.95 -16.95
N GLU A 231 -23.74 -11.56 -16.33
CA GLU A 231 -23.89 -13.01 -16.24
C GLU A 231 -25.09 -13.50 -17.04
N TRP A 232 -24.83 -14.48 -17.88
CA TRP A 232 -25.86 -15.31 -18.51
C TRP A 232 -25.95 -16.64 -17.75
N ASP A 233 -26.87 -17.47 -18.13
CA ASP A 233 -27.10 -18.76 -17.44
C ASP A 233 -25.87 -19.73 -17.55
N GLU A 234 -25.09 -19.63 -18.64
CA GLU A 234 -23.94 -20.49 -18.94
C GLU A 234 -22.68 -19.70 -19.40
N ALA A 235 -22.65 -18.37 -19.16
CA ALA A 235 -21.52 -17.53 -19.56
C ALA A 235 -21.45 -16.29 -18.69
N ALA A 236 -20.27 -15.71 -18.57
CA ALA A 236 -20.10 -14.38 -18.02
C ALA A 236 -19.12 -13.56 -18.86
N ALA A 237 -19.26 -12.24 -18.85
CA ALA A 237 -18.34 -11.31 -19.47
C ALA A 237 -18.03 -10.16 -18.51
N THR A 238 -16.77 -9.81 -18.40
CA THR A 238 -16.28 -8.77 -17.51
C THR A 238 -15.48 -7.74 -18.29
N VAL A 239 -15.67 -6.48 -17.95
CA VAL A 239 -14.82 -5.36 -18.34
C VAL A 239 -14.40 -4.60 -17.09
N GLY A 240 -13.17 -4.19 -17.05
CA GLY A 240 -12.64 -3.48 -15.89
C GLY A 240 -11.43 -2.62 -16.23
N GLY A 241 -10.91 -1.93 -15.24
CA GLY A 241 -9.72 -1.13 -15.34
C GLY A 241 -9.40 -0.44 -14.03
N GLY A 242 -8.26 0.20 -13.97
CA GLY A 242 -7.80 0.87 -12.76
C GLY A 242 -6.58 1.72 -13.01
N LEU A 243 -6.11 2.32 -11.93
CA LEU A 243 -4.91 3.12 -11.87
C LEU A 243 -4.11 2.77 -10.60
N SER A 244 -2.80 2.89 -10.68
CA SER A 244 -1.89 2.82 -9.54
C SER A 244 -0.96 4.00 -9.62
N SER A 245 -0.76 4.69 -8.51
CA SER A 245 0.10 5.84 -8.39
C SER A 245 1.05 5.63 -7.22
N GLU A 246 2.29 5.85 -7.49
CA GLU A 246 3.41 5.99 -6.56
C GLU A 246 4.03 7.36 -6.83
N SER A 247 4.97 7.77 -6.02
CA SER A 247 5.62 9.07 -6.20
C SER A 247 6.34 9.19 -7.54
N ASP A 248 6.82 8.09 -8.12
CA ASP A 248 7.64 8.05 -9.33
C ASP A 248 7.16 7.06 -10.41
N TYR A 249 6.05 6.37 -10.15
CA TYR A 249 5.48 5.40 -11.05
C TYR A 249 3.97 5.56 -11.11
N GLU A 250 3.46 5.94 -12.26
CA GLU A 250 2.02 6.01 -12.53
C GLU A 250 1.65 4.96 -13.57
N SER A 251 0.66 4.11 -13.28
CA SER A 251 0.17 3.13 -14.23
C SER A 251 -1.34 3.11 -14.34
N HIS A 252 -1.80 2.85 -15.56
CA HIS A 252 -3.20 2.68 -15.90
C HIS A 252 -3.37 1.34 -16.59
N PHE A 253 -4.47 0.67 -16.32
CA PHE A 253 -4.77 -0.59 -16.97
C PHE A 253 -6.24 -0.76 -17.32
N VAL A 254 -6.48 -1.55 -18.35
CA VAL A 254 -7.82 -2.02 -18.74
C VAL A 254 -7.80 -3.52 -18.92
N ASN A 255 -8.88 -4.18 -18.58
CA ASN A 255 -9.02 -5.63 -18.74
C ASN A 255 -10.39 -6.01 -19.28
N ILE A 256 -10.41 -7.12 -19.99
CA ILE A 256 -11.63 -7.80 -20.44
C ILE A 256 -11.49 -9.29 -20.14
N GLY A 257 -12.58 -9.93 -19.85
CA GLY A 257 -12.58 -11.37 -19.60
C GLY A 257 -13.95 -11.98 -19.71
N GLY A 258 -14.00 -13.29 -19.57
CA GLY A 258 -15.24 -14.01 -19.55
C GLY A 258 -15.07 -15.48 -19.22
N SER A 259 -16.19 -16.14 -18.96
CA SER A 259 -16.25 -17.57 -18.71
C SER A 259 -17.39 -18.22 -19.48
N LEU A 260 -17.20 -19.49 -19.82
CA LEU A 260 -18.17 -20.33 -20.49
C LEU A 260 -18.32 -21.66 -19.74
N ASP A 261 -19.54 -21.94 -19.33
CA ASP A 261 -19.91 -23.18 -18.63
C ASP A 261 -20.42 -24.24 -19.60
N PHE A 262 -19.91 -25.47 -19.43
CA PHE A 262 -20.29 -26.65 -20.21
C PHE A 262 -20.68 -27.79 -19.28
N ASN A 263 -21.33 -28.82 -19.83
CA ASN A 263 -21.67 -30.05 -19.11
C ASN A 263 -22.43 -29.79 -17.80
N SER A 264 -23.43 -28.89 -17.83
CA SER A 264 -24.18 -28.50 -16.63
C SER A 264 -23.28 -27.89 -15.54
N LYS A 265 -22.37 -27.00 -15.93
CA LYS A 265 -21.39 -26.33 -15.06
C LYS A 265 -20.34 -27.25 -14.42
N LEU A 266 -20.13 -28.45 -14.96
CA LEU A 266 -19.03 -29.33 -14.52
C LEU A 266 -17.69 -28.95 -15.15
N THR A 267 -17.73 -28.25 -16.29
CA THR A 267 -16.57 -27.75 -17.01
C THR A 267 -16.72 -26.27 -17.24
N THR A 268 -15.75 -25.46 -16.83
CA THR A 268 -15.74 -24.03 -17.10
C THR A 268 -14.46 -23.66 -17.82
N VAL A 269 -14.57 -22.88 -18.88
CA VAL A 269 -13.44 -22.29 -19.58
C VAL A 269 -13.43 -20.80 -19.32
N ASP A 270 -12.32 -20.28 -18.86
CA ASP A 270 -12.10 -18.86 -18.54
C ASP A 270 -11.10 -18.28 -19.52
N PHE A 271 -11.30 -17.02 -19.91
CA PHE A 271 -10.33 -16.27 -20.68
C PHE A 271 -10.25 -14.83 -20.19
N GLY A 272 -9.08 -14.23 -20.29
CA GLY A 272 -8.86 -12.86 -19.93
C GLY A 272 -7.75 -12.21 -20.76
N MET A 273 -7.84 -10.90 -20.94
CA MET A 273 -6.81 -10.06 -21.54
C MET A 273 -6.71 -8.75 -20.76
N SER A 274 -5.49 -8.24 -20.62
CA SER A 274 -5.25 -6.91 -20.04
C SER A 274 -4.19 -6.15 -20.82
N TYR A 275 -4.29 -4.84 -20.76
CA TYR A 275 -3.30 -3.91 -21.26
C TYR A 275 -3.00 -2.87 -20.19
N THR A 276 -1.71 -2.71 -19.88
CA THR A 276 -1.22 -1.72 -18.90
C THR A 276 -0.23 -0.80 -19.61
N TRP A 277 -0.33 0.50 -19.32
CA TRP A 277 0.68 1.48 -19.71
C TRP A 277 1.11 2.25 -18.47
N SER A 278 2.40 2.50 -18.39
CA SER A 278 3.00 3.12 -17.22
C SER A 278 4.00 4.19 -17.64
N ASP A 279 4.00 5.29 -16.92
CA ASP A 279 4.98 6.35 -16.99
C ASP A 279 5.86 6.27 -15.74
N ILE A 280 7.18 6.43 -15.94
CA ILE A 280 8.22 6.31 -14.93
C ILE A 280 8.98 7.63 -14.95
N ASP A 281 9.17 8.25 -13.77
CA ASP A 281 9.82 9.56 -13.64
C ASP A 281 10.53 9.63 -12.29
N VAL A 282 11.81 9.21 -12.28
CA VAL A 282 12.66 9.06 -11.10
C VAL A 282 13.52 10.27 -10.91
N ASN A 283 13.47 10.88 -9.75
CA ASN A 283 14.53 11.77 -9.31
C ASN A 283 15.56 11.00 -8.50
N LEU A 284 16.75 10.86 -9.03
CA LEU A 284 17.84 10.18 -8.33
C LEU A 284 18.43 11.10 -7.25
N ASP A 285 18.77 10.50 -6.11
CA ASP A 285 19.62 11.14 -5.12
C ASP A 285 20.97 11.50 -5.77
N PRO A 286 21.56 12.67 -5.49
CA PRO A 286 22.87 13.07 -6.04
C PRO A 286 24.00 12.06 -5.81
N ARG A 287 23.85 11.16 -4.83
CA ARG A 287 24.77 10.04 -4.60
C ARG A 287 24.80 9.02 -5.74
N PHE A 288 23.75 8.97 -6.56
CA PHE A 288 23.71 8.12 -7.75
C PHE A 288 24.39 8.75 -8.96
N ASP A 289 24.66 10.07 -8.94
CA ASP A 289 25.35 10.77 -10.05
C ASP A 289 26.65 10.09 -10.50
N PRO A 290 27.51 9.54 -9.61
CA PRO A 290 28.73 8.84 -10.02
C PRO A 290 28.49 7.54 -10.78
N TYR A 291 27.28 6.95 -10.70
CA TYR A 291 26.92 5.68 -11.33
C TYR A 291 26.22 5.86 -12.67
N ILE A 292 25.97 7.11 -13.07
CA ILE A 292 25.37 7.44 -14.36
C ILE A 292 26.48 7.53 -15.40
N ASP A 293 26.49 6.60 -16.33
CA ASP A 293 27.40 6.60 -17.47
C ASP A 293 26.69 7.20 -18.69
N GLU A 294 27.20 8.36 -19.18
CA GLU A 294 26.59 9.07 -20.32
C GLU A 294 26.60 8.22 -21.62
N GLY A 295 27.49 7.22 -21.72
CA GLY A 295 27.58 6.33 -22.87
C GLY A 295 26.45 5.31 -22.97
N ASN A 296 25.83 4.99 -21.87
CA ASN A 296 24.82 3.91 -21.76
C ASN A 296 23.43 4.40 -21.36
N HIS A 297 23.33 5.46 -20.56
CA HIS A 297 22.06 5.96 -20.01
C HIS A 297 21.65 7.33 -20.53
N GLY A 298 22.40 7.90 -21.51
CA GLY A 298 22.23 9.30 -21.93
C GLY A 298 20.87 9.64 -22.55
N ASP A 299 20.13 8.65 -23.03
CA ASP A 299 18.80 8.85 -23.63
C ASP A 299 17.66 8.82 -22.60
N ASP A 300 17.88 8.21 -21.42
CA ASP A 300 16.87 8.02 -20.36
C ASP A 300 17.11 8.93 -19.14
N VAL A 301 18.27 9.60 -19.10
CA VAL A 301 18.69 10.49 -18.02
C VAL A 301 18.58 11.96 -18.44
N GLU A 302 17.79 12.73 -17.69
CA GLU A 302 17.69 14.18 -17.84
C GLU A 302 18.34 14.87 -16.64
N ILE A 303 19.28 15.77 -16.89
CA ILE A 303 19.91 16.61 -15.87
C ILE A 303 19.34 18.02 -15.98
N SER A 304 18.66 18.47 -14.95
CA SER A 304 18.04 19.77 -14.86
C SER A 304 18.60 20.58 -13.67
N ILE A 305 18.40 21.89 -13.71
CA ILE A 305 18.70 22.74 -12.55
C ILE A 305 17.36 23.31 -12.06
N VAL A 306 16.94 22.85 -10.90
CA VAL A 306 15.71 23.31 -10.25
C VAL A 306 16.10 24.10 -9.00
N ASP A 307 15.68 25.36 -8.95
CA ASP A 307 15.97 26.27 -7.83
C ASP A 307 17.48 26.42 -7.47
N GLY A 308 18.36 26.19 -8.47
CA GLY A 308 19.81 26.30 -8.32
C GLY A 308 20.53 24.98 -8.05
N ASN A 309 19.79 23.91 -7.81
CA ASN A 309 20.32 22.57 -7.55
C ASN A 309 20.29 21.70 -8.82
N ARG A 310 21.28 20.83 -8.94
CA ARG A 310 21.31 19.79 -9.95
C ARG A 310 20.35 18.68 -9.54
N VAL A 311 19.37 18.39 -10.40
CA VAL A 311 18.45 17.27 -10.27
C VAL A 311 18.69 16.34 -11.44
N THR A 312 18.98 15.11 -11.12
CA THR A 312 19.16 14.04 -12.13
C THR A 312 17.93 13.15 -12.08
N SER A 313 17.20 13.09 -13.19
CA SER A 313 16.02 12.24 -13.30
C SER A 313 16.20 11.16 -14.36
N VAL A 314 15.64 9.98 -14.10
CA VAL A 314 15.52 8.89 -15.07
C VAL A 314 14.07 8.76 -15.47
N THR A 315 13.79 8.86 -16.76
CA THR A 315 12.43 8.79 -17.29
C THR A 315 12.26 7.58 -18.19
N GLY A 316 11.10 6.96 -18.13
CA GLY A 316 10.84 5.78 -18.94
C GLY A 316 9.35 5.51 -19.16
N LYS A 317 9.05 4.66 -20.14
CA LYS A 317 7.68 4.19 -20.42
C LYS A 317 7.66 2.69 -20.54
N ARG A 318 6.65 2.09 -19.91
CA ARG A 318 6.45 0.64 -19.96
C ARG A 318 5.06 0.30 -20.46
N ARG A 319 4.96 -0.80 -21.22
CA ARG A 319 3.70 -1.35 -21.74
C ARG A 319 3.68 -2.86 -21.52
N ASP A 320 2.57 -3.34 -20.93
CA ASP A 320 2.37 -4.76 -20.68
C ASP A 320 1.08 -5.24 -21.35
N TRP A 321 1.18 -6.34 -22.08
CA TRP A 321 0.05 -7.08 -22.62
C TRP A 321 -0.02 -8.44 -21.94
N SER A 322 -1.17 -8.78 -21.41
CA SER A 322 -1.38 -10.11 -20.80
C SER A 322 -2.59 -10.79 -21.38
N ALA A 323 -2.51 -12.11 -21.50
CA ALA A 323 -3.63 -12.97 -21.85
C ALA A 323 -3.58 -14.25 -21.03
N ASN A 324 -4.73 -14.77 -20.63
CA ASN A 324 -4.84 -16.05 -19.93
C ASN A 324 -5.99 -16.88 -20.47
N LEU A 325 -5.82 -18.19 -20.36
CA LEU A 325 -6.86 -19.18 -20.67
C LEU A 325 -6.86 -20.23 -19.54
N GLY A 326 -8.02 -20.41 -18.93
CA GLY A 326 -8.22 -21.34 -17.82
C GLY A 326 -9.26 -22.42 -18.14
N LEU A 327 -9.12 -23.56 -17.48
CA LEU A 327 -10.04 -24.66 -17.49
C LEU A 327 -10.28 -25.14 -16.06
N THR A 328 -11.51 -25.13 -15.62
CA THR A 328 -11.94 -25.74 -14.36
C THR A 328 -12.79 -26.96 -14.68
N GLN A 329 -12.40 -28.12 -14.13
CA GLN A 329 -13.12 -29.37 -14.32
C GLN A 329 -13.47 -30.00 -12.96
N VAL A 330 -14.76 -30.19 -12.72
CA VAL A 330 -15.23 -31.02 -11.60
C VAL A 330 -15.02 -32.49 -11.96
N LEU A 331 -14.11 -33.16 -11.24
CA LEU A 331 -13.77 -34.55 -11.46
C LEU A 331 -14.80 -35.50 -10.86
N ASN A 332 -15.26 -35.22 -9.66
CA ASN A 332 -16.29 -35.95 -8.93
C ASN A 332 -16.84 -35.08 -7.79
N LYS A 333 -17.74 -35.63 -6.95
CA LYS A 333 -18.36 -34.88 -5.82
C LYS A 333 -17.36 -34.32 -4.79
N ASN A 334 -16.13 -34.85 -4.76
CA ASN A 334 -15.12 -34.54 -3.75
C ASN A 334 -13.88 -33.85 -4.36
N ALA A 335 -13.76 -33.76 -5.70
CA ALA A 335 -12.55 -33.27 -6.32
C ALA A 335 -12.83 -32.41 -7.54
N LEU A 336 -12.06 -31.32 -7.68
CA LEU A 336 -11.97 -30.53 -8.90
C LEU A 336 -10.50 -30.18 -9.20
N ILE A 337 -10.24 -29.94 -10.47
CA ILE A 337 -8.95 -29.46 -10.96
C ILE A 337 -9.16 -28.15 -11.74
N GLU A 338 -8.27 -27.22 -11.53
CA GLU A 338 -8.16 -25.99 -12.31
C GLU A 338 -6.79 -25.98 -12.97
N SER A 339 -6.73 -25.60 -14.25
CA SER A 339 -5.47 -25.44 -14.98
C SER A 339 -5.57 -24.18 -15.83
N SER A 340 -4.56 -23.30 -15.79
CA SER A 340 -4.54 -22.09 -16.61
C SER A 340 -3.17 -21.81 -17.19
N ILE A 341 -3.16 -21.25 -18.39
CA ILE A 341 -1.94 -20.78 -19.06
C ILE A 341 -2.09 -19.28 -19.24
N GLY A 342 -1.06 -18.55 -18.78
CA GLY A 342 -0.92 -17.13 -18.93
C GLY A 342 0.28 -16.79 -19.81
N TYR A 343 0.17 -15.70 -20.56
CA TYR A 343 1.25 -15.08 -21.30
C TYR A 343 1.25 -13.58 -21.04
N THR A 344 2.43 -13.01 -20.75
CA THR A 344 2.61 -11.56 -20.60
C THR A 344 3.81 -11.12 -21.43
N ARG A 345 3.62 -10.04 -22.19
CA ARG A 345 4.70 -9.34 -22.88
C ARG A 345 4.84 -7.94 -22.29
N SER A 346 5.99 -7.68 -21.67
CA SER A 346 6.41 -6.37 -21.20
C SER A 346 7.36 -5.73 -22.20
N SER A 347 7.30 -4.41 -22.40
CA SER A 347 8.19 -3.69 -23.31
C SER A 347 8.39 -2.25 -22.88
N GLY A 348 9.58 -1.69 -23.18
CA GLY A 348 10.03 -0.36 -22.82
C GLY A 348 10.94 -0.41 -21.60
N PHE A 349 10.90 0.59 -20.74
CA PHE A 349 11.79 0.69 -19.58
C PHE A 349 11.49 -0.44 -18.56
N LEU A 350 12.40 -1.39 -18.42
CA LEU A 350 12.28 -2.56 -17.55
C LEU A 350 13.37 -2.61 -16.48
N GLU A 351 14.28 -1.64 -16.46
CA GLU A 351 15.35 -1.46 -15.49
C GLU A 351 14.81 -1.06 -14.11
N ASN A 352 15.66 -1.22 -13.11
CA ASN A 352 15.52 -0.61 -11.82
C ASN A 352 16.50 0.56 -11.71
N ALA A 353 15.99 1.79 -11.75
CA ALA A 353 16.81 2.99 -11.68
C ALA A 353 17.66 3.16 -10.40
N TYR A 354 17.41 2.34 -9.38
CA TYR A 354 18.17 2.34 -8.11
C TYR A 354 19.16 1.18 -8.00
N LYS A 355 19.31 0.35 -9.02
CA LYS A 355 20.25 -0.75 -8.99
C LYS A 355 21.55 -0.35 -9.64
N VAL A 356 22.64 -0.52 -8.91
CA VAL A 356 24.01 -0.31 -9.35
C VAL A 356 24.67 -1.65 -9.52
N VAL A 357 25.40 -1.83 -10.59
CA VAL A 357 26.15 -3.05 -10.92
C VAL A 357 27.63 -2.77 -10.83
N GLY A 358 28.35 -3.59 -10.09
CA GLY A 358 29.81 -3.49 -9.96
C GLY A 358 30.56 -4.08 -11.14
N PHE A 359 31.49 -3.31 -11.71
CA PHE A 359 32.39 -3.74 -12.79
C PHE A 359 33.84 -3.73 -12.29
N LEU A 360 34.50 -4.87 -12.34
CA LEU A 360 35.91 -5.03 -12.01
C LEU A 360 36.73 -5.27 -13.31
N PHE A 361 37.56 -4.29 -13.69
CA PHE A 361 38.51 -4.40 -14.78
C PHE A 361 39.88 -4.75 -14.23
N VAL A 362 40.51 -5.82 -14.74
CA VAL A 362 41.78 -6.28 -14.25
C VAL A 362 42.79 -6.42 -15.39
N GLU A 363 43.98 -5.86 -15.18
CA GLU A 363 45.10 -5.96 -16.15
C GLU A 363 46.43 -6.38 -15.47
N PRO A 364 47.30 -7.12 -16.19
CA PRO A 364 48.60 -7.49 -15.67
C PRO A 364 49.51 -6.27 -15.46
N MET A 365 50.09 -6.16 -14.27
CA MET A 365 51.13 -5.15 -14.00
C MET A 365 52.50 -5.64 -14.48
N PRO A 366 53.15 -4.86 -15.36
CA PRO A 366 54.47 -5.23 -15.86
C PRO A 366 55.50 -5.40 -14.78
N GLY A 367 56.03 -6.65 -14.63
CA GLY A 367 57.07 -6.98 -13.69
C GLY A 367 56.62 -7.27 -12.25
N MET A 368 55.34 -7.35 -12.01
CA MET A 368 54.73 -7.71 -10.73
C MET A 368 53.95 -9.04 -10.83
N PRO A 369 53.87 -9.82 -9.71
CA PRO A 369 53.10 -11.07 -9.72
C PRO A 369 51.61 -10.90 -9.50
N PHE A 370 51.08 -9.68 -9.49
CA PHE A 370 49.69 -9.33 -9.25
C PHE A 370 49.11 -8.47 -10.37
N LEU A 371 47.80 -8.34 -10.40
CA LEU A 371 47.04 -7.59 -11.37
C LEU A 371 46.66 -6.22 -10.81
N SER A 372 46.51 -5.22 -11.63
CA SER A 372 45.86 -3.95 -11.29
C SER A 372 44.39 -4.12 -11.54
N GLY A 373 43.56 -3.90 -10.54
CA GLY A 373 42.11 -3.88 -10.61
C GLY A 373 41.58 -2.45 -10.55
N ASN A 374 40.58 -2.14 -11.38
CA ASN A 374 39.77 -0.92 -11.31
C ASN A 374 38.33 -1.33 -11.14
N PHE A 375 37.74 -0.96 -10.01
CA PHE A 375 36.34 -1.27 -9.68
C PHE A 375 35.48 -0.02 -9.92
N ASP A 376 34.35 -0.20 -10.59
CA ASP A 376 33.40 0.85 -10.95
C ASP A 376 31.97 0.39 -10.73
N GLY A 377 31.08 1.33 -10.42
CA GLY A 377 29.63 1.09 -10.36
C GLY A 377 28.92 1.81 -11.51
N VAL A 378 27.94 1.14 -12.11
CA VAL A 378 27.07 1.73 -13.15
C VAL A 378 25.62 1.30 -12.89
N LEU A 379 24.64 2.13 -13.27
CA LEU A 379 23.23 1.74 -13.21
C LEU A 379 23.00 0.49 -14.08
N GLU A 380 22.08 -0.38 -13.65
CA GLU A 380 21.78 -1.61 -14.39
C GLU A 380 21.16 -1.35 -15.76
N GLN A 381 21.36 -2.30 -16.65
CA GLN A 381 20.72 -2.32 -17.97
C GLN A 381 20.07 -3.68 -18.23
N ARG A 382 18.77 -3.68 -18.44
CA ARG A 382 17.99 -4.89 -18.75
C ARG A 382 17.53 -4.88 -20.22
N PRO A 383 17.18 -6.06 -20.78
CA PRO A 383 16.53 -6.08 -22.08
C PRO A 383 15.17 -5.33 -22.07
N ASP A 384 14.92 -4.51 -23.09
CA ASP A 384 13.69 -3.70 -23.26
C ASP A 384 12.41 -4.53 -23.44
N VAL A 385 12.52 -5.83 -23.57
CA VAL A 385 11.41 -6.75 -23.80
C VAL A 385 11.53 -7.96 -22.91
N ARG A 386 10.42 -8.37 -22.32
CA ARG A 386 10.29 -9.61 -21.56
C ARG A 386 9.02 -10.34 -21.95
N ASN A 387 9.15 -11.59 -22.38
CA ASN A 387 8.03 -12.49 -22.66
C ASN A 387 7.94 -13.55 -21.57
N GLN A 388 6.82 -13.65 -20.90
CA GLN A 388 6.62 -14.47 -19.70
C GLN A 388 5.49 -15.47 -19.93
N TRP A 389 5.71 -16.72 -19.55
CA TRP A 389 4.74 -17.79 -19.59
C TRP A 389 4.52 -18.33 -18.20
N VAL A 390 3.26 -18.56 -17.85
CA VAL A 390 2.85 -19.12 -16.56
C VAL A 390 1.89 -20.27 -16.80
N TRP A 391 2.12 -21.38 -16.14
CA TRP A 391 1.19 -22.50 -16.10
C TRP A 391 0.82 -22.82 -14.67
N ASP A 392 -0.42 -22.52 -14.30
CA ASP A 392 -0.98 -22.72 -12.96
C ASP A 392 -1.87 -23.95 -12.94
N ASN A 393 -1.72 -24.79 -11.92
CA ASN A 393 -2.56 -25.93 -11.66
C ASN A 393 -2.98 -25.96 -10.21
N ARG A 394 -4.25 -26.23 -9.95
CA ARG A 394 -4.81 -26.39 -8.61
C ARG A 394 -5.65 -27.65 -8.55
N LEU A 395 -5.39 -28.49 -7.57
CA LEU A 395 -6.23 -29.63 -7.21
C LEU A 395 -6.89 -29.32 -5.87
N VAL A 396 -8.22 -29.37 -5.83
CA VAL A 396 -8.99 -29.30 -4.59
C VAL A 396 -9.62 -30.66 -4.33
N HIS A 397 -9.36 -31.22 -3.15
CA HIS A 397 -9.92 -32.48 -2.74
C HIS A 397 -10.56 -32.42 -1.35
N TYR A 398 -11.84 -32.76 -1.27
CA TYR A 398 -12.57 -32.85 -0.01
C TYR A 398 -12.40 -34.22 0.62
N VAL A 399 -11.88 -34.24 1.84
CA VAL A 399 -11.59 -35.44 2.64
C VAL A 399 -12.79 -35.71 3.55
N GLU A 400 -13.76 -36.46 3.04
CA GLU A 400 -15.08 -36.67 3.67
C GLU A 400 -14.98 -37.20 5.13
N PRO A 401 -14.07 -38.10 5.55
CA PRO A 401 -13.99 -38.57 6.93
C PRO A 401 -13.55 -37.50 7.94
N LEU A 402 -12.84 -36.50 7.50
CA LEU A 402 -12.30 -35.39 8.33
C LEU A 402 -13.10 -34.09 8.21
N ASP A 403 -14.10 -34.08 7.31
CA ASP A 403 -14.86 -32.86 6.97
C ASP A 403 -13.92 -31.69 6.62
N ALA A 404 -12.83 -31.97 5.87
CA ALA A 404 -11.77 -31.03 5.55
C ALA A 404 -11.51 -31.00 4.05
N SER A 405 -10.83 -29.99 3.54
CA SER A 405 -10.33 -29.94 2.18
C SER A 405 -8.84 -29.68 2.14
N VAL A 406 -8.17 -30.37 1.20
CA VAL A 406 -6.78 -30.10 0.84
C VAL A 406 -6.76 -29.40 -0.51
N HIS A 407 -5.92 -28.37 -0.62
CA HIS A 407 -5.61 -27.71 -1.87
C HIS A 407 -4.13 -27.90 -2.16
N ALA A 408 -3.83 -28.31 -3.38
CA ALA A 408 -2.46 -28.48 -3.85
C ALA A 408 -2.30 -27.67 -5.14
N ASP A 409 -1.41 -26.70 -5.08
CA ASP A 409 -1.12 -25.78 -6.17
C ASP A 409 0.28 -26.03 -6.72
N TYR A 410 0.41 -26.01 -8.03
CA TYR A 410 1.67 -26.02 -8.72
C TYR A 410 1.68 -24.94 -9.80
N ARG A 411 2.71 -24.08 -9.78
CA ARG A 411 2.96 -23.08 -10.80
C ARG A 411 4.33 -23.31 -11.44
N LEU A 412 4.35 -23.33 -12.77
CA LEU A 412 5.55 -23.21 -13.57
C LEU A 412 5.58 -21.84 -14.21
N TYR A 413 6.70 -21.16 -14.06
CA TYR A 413 7.00 -19.89 -14.72
C TYR A 413 8.22 -20.06 -15.62
N HIS A 414 8.21 -19.41 -16.79
CA HIS A 414 9.36 -19.32 -17.69
C HIS A 414 9.30 -18.02 -18.45
N ASP A 415 10.48 -17.41 -18.71
CA ASP A 415 10.60 -16.21 -19.53
C ASP A 415 11.81 -16.27 -20.48
N ASP A 416 11.88 -15.29 -21.37
CA ASP A 416 12.99 -15.12 -22.33
C ASP A 416 14.21 -14.41 -21.73
N TRP A 417 14.17 -14.05 -20.46
CA TRP A 417 15.35 -13.63 -19.68
C TRP A 417 16.13 -14.83 -19.13
N GLY A 418 15.68 -16.04 -19.39
CA GLY A 418 16.31 -17.31 -18.98
C GLY A 418 15.76 -17.84 -17.66
N ILE A 419 14.87 -17.10 -16.95
CA ILE A 419 14.34 -17.56 -15.65
C ILE A 419 13.31 -18.67 -15.86
N THR A 420 13.48 -19.75 -15.12
CA THR A 420 12.48 -20.80 -14.94
C THR A 420 12.24 -21.00 -13.46
N ALA A 421 10.98 -20.89 -13.03
CA ALA A 421 10.64 -21.01 -11.61
C ALA A 421 9.51 -22.04 -11.37
N HIS A 422 9.61 -22.69 -10.24
CA HIS A 422 8.64 -23.65 -9.74
C HIS A 422 8.08 -23.19 -8.39
N THR A 423 6.77 -23.20 -8.26
CA THR A 423 6.09 -22.96 -6.98
C THR A 423 5.22 -24.17 -6.65
N LEU A 424 5.36 -24.68 -5.45
CA LEU A 424 4.52 -25.73 -4.88
C LEU A 424 3.88 -25.15 -3.62
N GLU A 425 2.56 -25.28 -3.50
CA GLU A 425 1.83 -24.83 -2.30
C GLU A 425 0.82 -25.90 -1.89
N LEU A 426 0.73 -26.14 -0.59
CA LEU A 426 -0.23 -27.05 0.01
C LEU A 426 -0.93 -26.34 1.17
N ASP A 427 -2.25 -26.30 1.15
CA ASP A 427 -3.06 -25.86 2.28
C ASP A 427 -4.10 -26.91 2.69
N TRP A 428 -4.39 -26.93 4.00
CA TRP A 428 -5.38 -27.80 4.62
C TRP A 428 -6.45 -26.96 5.30
N ASN A 429 -7.67 -27.02 4.81
CA ASN A 429 -8.79 -26.26 5.34
C ASN A 429 -9.61 -27.14 6.29
N GLN A 430 -9.50 -26.88 7.62
CA GLN A 430 -10.15 -27.65 8.69
C GLN A 430 -11.22 -26.83 9.40
N PRO A 431 -12.51 -27.09 9.13
CA PRO A 431 -13.59 -26.58 9.98
C PRO A 431 -13.55 -27.23 11.37
N LEU A 432 -13.57 -26.40 12.42
CA LEU A 432 -13.58 -26.85 13.83
C LEU A 432 -14.97 -26.77 14.47
N GLY A 433 -15.98 -26.36 13.69
CA GLY A 433 -17.34 -26.16 14.16
C GLY A 433 -17.56 -24.76 14.78
N ARG A 434 -18.83 -24.41 15.05
CA ARG A 434 -19.25 -23.09 15.55
C ARG A 434 -18.70 -21.91 14.74
N GLY A 435 -18.47 -22.09 13.44
CA GLY A 435 -17.94 -21.07 12.53
C GLY A 435 -16.42 -20.86 12.60
N TRP A 436 -15.66 -21.69 13.32
CA TRP A 436 -14.20 -21.64 13.31
C TRP A 436 -13.64 -22.55 12.21
N THR A 437 -12.61 -22.06 11.54
CA THR A 437 -11.83 -22.81 10.54
C THR A 437 -10.36 -22.44 10.72
N VAL A 438 -9.49 -23.46 10.61
CA VAL A 438 -8.02 -23.30 10.67
C VAL A 438 -7.44 -23.80 9.35
N ILE A 439 -6.50 -23.04 8.79
CA ILE A 439 -5.90 -23.32 7.48
C ILE A 439 -4.38 -23.21 7.60
N PRO A 440 -3.67 -24.27 8.00
CA PRO A 440 -2.22 -24.35 7.84
C PRO A 440 -1.84 -24.40 6.36
N ARG A 441 -0.70 -23.76 6.02
CA ARG A 441 -0.15 -23.66 4.67
C ARG A 441 1.35 -23.86 4.69
N VAL A 442 1.88 -24.49 3.64
CA VAL A 442 3.31 -24.55 3.34
C VAL A 442 3.51 -24.24 1.86
N ARG A 443 4.56 -23.48 1.54
CA ARG A 443 4.92 -23.12 0.18
C ARG A 443 6.41 -23.26 -0.02
N TYR A 444 6.78 -23.81 -1.16
CA TYR A 444 8.15 -23.87 -1.65
C TYR A 444 8.22 -23.19 -3.02
N TYR A 445 9.24 -22.37 -3.21
CA TYR A 445 9.53 -21.71 -4.48
C TYR A 445 11.00 -21.93 -4.83
N SER A 446 11.32 -22.04 -6.13
CA SER A 446 12.69 -22.07 -6.61
C SER A 446 12.77 -21.54 -8.03
N GLN A 447 13.81 -20.74 -8.32
CA GLN A 447 14.15 -20.25 -9.65
C GLN A 447 15.63 -20.42 -9.95
N ASN A 448 15.98 -20.44 -11.25
CA ASN A 448 17.34 -20.18 -11.71
C ASN A 448 17.55 -18.69 -11.98
N GLU A 449 18.80 -18.30 -12.18
CA GLU A 449 19.21 -16.94 -12.51
C GLU A 449 18.80 -16.51 -13.93
N ALA A 450 18.69 -15.19 -14.15
CA ALA A 450 18.57 -14.59 -15.47
C ALA A 450 19.91 -14.65 -16.21
N ASP A 451 19.87 -14.72 -17.56
CA ASP A 451 21.04 -14.86 -18.41
C ASP A 451 22.06 -13.70 -18.29
N PHE A 452 21.59 -12.53 -17.87
CA PHE A 452 22.39 -11.31 -17.70
C PHE A 452 22.63 -10.95 -16.22
N TYR A 453 22.31 -11.84 -15.30
CA TYR A 453 22.55 -11.66 -13.88
C TYR A 453 23.96 -12.11 -13.48
N GLN A 454 24.66 -11.24 -12.74
CA GLN A 454 25.87 -11.58 -11.98
C GLN A 454 25.92 -10.71 -10.71
N PRO A 455 26.44 -11.21 -9.57
CA PRO A 455 26.66 -10.36 -8.40
C PRO A 455 27.53 -9.14 -8.70
N PHE A 456 28.58 -9.30 -9.49
CA PHE A 456 29.36 -8.26 -10.14
C PHE A 456 30.03 -8.81 -11.40
N PHE A 457 30.49 -7.96 -12.31
CA PHE A 457 31.10 -8.37 -13.58
C PHE A 457 32.62 -8.19 -13.56
N LEU A 458 33.32 -9.23 -13.96
CA LEU A 458 34.78 -9.28 -14.02
C LEU A 458 35.28 -9.26 -15.45
N PHE A 459 36.10 -8.25 -15.83
CA PHE A 459 36.66 -8.09 -17.15
C PHE A 459 38.19 -8.17 -17.07
N LYS A 460 38.79 -9.11 -17.82
CA LYS A 460 40.24 -9.31 -17.93
C LYS A 460 40.85 -8.37 -18.97
N GLN A 461 40.61 -7.08 -18.78
CA GLN A 461 41.10 -6.01 -19.63
C GLN A 461 41.24 -4.72 -18.82
N ALA A 462 42.04 -3.76 -19.32
CA ALA A 462 42.05 -2.41 -18.78
C ALA A 462 40.69 -1.76 -18.96
N LYS A 463 40.29 -0.89 -17.99
CA LYS A 463 39.06 -0.11 -18.13
C LYS A 463 39.05 0.70 -19.42
N PRO A 464 38.15 0.45 -20.36
CA PRO A 464 38.04 1.23 -21.59
C PRO A 464 37.40 2.58 -21.26
N LEU A 465 38.07 3.67 -21.49
CA LEU A 465 37.57 5.03 -21.26
C LEU A 465 36.93 5.60 -22.52
N LEU A 466 35.70 6.08 -22.40
CA LEU A 466 34.98 6.78 -23.50
C LEU A 466 35.73 8.03 -23.94
N THR A 467 36.31 8.79 -23.00
CA THR A 467 37.12 9.96 -23.25
C THR A 467 38.35 9.94 -22.33
N PRO A 468 39.59 10.15 -22.85
CA PRO A 468 40.77 10.20 -22.01
C PRO A 468 40.64 11.23 -20.89
N GLY A 469 40.77 10.78 -19.63
CA GLY A 469 40.72 11.63 -18.44
C GLY A 469 39.33 11.86 -17.85
N ARG A 470 38.29 11.22 -18.40
CA ARG A 470 36.98 11.06 -17.74
C ARG A 470 36.80 9.63 -17.25
N PRO A 471 35.98 9.42 -16.19
CA PRO A 471 35.77 8.08 -15.63
C PRO A 471 34.82 7.19 -16.48
N ASP A 472 34.08 7.76 -17.44
CA ASP A 472 33.04 7.08 -18.22
C ASP A 472 33.60 5.90 -19.02
N ILE A 473 32.86 4.79 -19.02
CA ILE A 473 33.22 3.53 -19.67
C ILE A 473 32.85 3.58 -21.17
N ASP A 474 33.77 3.15 -22.05
CA ASP A 474 33.42 2.87 -23.43
C ASP A 474 32.78 1.50 -23.60
N PHE A 475 31.44 1.44 -23.43
CA PHE A 475 30.65 0.20 -23.52
C PHE A 475 30.76 -0.50 -24.85
N SER A 476 31.16 0.19 -25.93
CA SER A 476 31.43 -0.45 -27.24
C SER A 476 32.58 -1.46 -27.19
N GLN A 477 33.43 -1.39 -26.15
CA GLN A 477 34.57 -2.27 -25.93
C GLN A 477 34.34 -3.27 -24.80
N VAL A 478 33.17 -3.22 -24.14
CA VAL A 478 32.75 -4.18 -23.11
C VAL A 478 31.89 -5.26 -23.79
N PRO A 479 32.17 -6.56 -23.60
CA PRO A 479 31.48 -7.63 -24.34
C PRO A 479 30.10 -8.00 -23.81
N ILE A 480 29.39 -7.08 -23.15
CA ILE A 480 28.02 -7.23 -22.63
C ILE A 480 27.21 -5.99 -22.96
N SER A 481 25.93 -6.16 -23.23
CA SER A 481 24.95 -5.09 -23.45
C SER A 481 23.91 -5.00 -22.35
N GLU A 482 23.59 -6.12 -21.73
CA GLU A 482 22.64 -6.22 -20.63
C GLU A 482 23.34 -6.78 -19.39
N TYR A 483 23.03 -6.20 -18.21
CA TYR A 483 23.64 -6.59 -16.95
C TYR A 483 22.81 -6.14 -15.76
N SER A 484 22.75 -6.98 -14.73
CA SER A 484 22.08 -6.69 -13.46
C SER A 484 22.74 -7.45 -12.32
N SER A 485 22.79 -6.84 -11.13
CA SER A 485 23.14 -7.48 -9.86
C SER A 485 21.93 -7.58 -8.92
N ASP A 486 20.73 -7.41 -9.46
CA ASP A 486 19.51 -7.52 -8.65
C ASP A 486 19.29 -8.96 -8.20
N HIS A 487 19.45 -9.22 -6.89
CA HIS A 487 19.32 -10.55 -6.28
C HIS A 487 17.98 -11.24 -6.58
N ARG A 488 16.94 -10.49 -6.99
CA ARG A 488 15.66 -11.06 -7.42
C ARG A 488 15.73 -11.76 -8.79
N LEU A 489 16.77 -11.49 -9.56
CA LEU A 489 17.05 -12.13 -10.84
C LEU A 489 18.02 -13.31 -10.69
N SER A 490 18.47 -13.59 -9.50
CA SER A 490 19.41 -14.65 -9.18
C SER A 490 18.77 -16.04 -9.10
N GLY A 491 19.60 -17.03 -8.87
CA GLY A 491 19.18 -18.41 -8.60
C GLY A 491 19.02 -18.68 -7.11
N PHE A 492 17.81 -18.95 -6.64
CA PHE A 492 17.53 -19.21 -5.22
C PHE A 492 16.33 -20.13 -5.01
N GLY A 493 16.13 -20.53 -3.76
CA GLY A 493 14.91 -21.18 -3.32
C GLY A 493 14.33 -20.51 -2.08
N THR A 494 13.05 -20.73 -1.83
CA THR A 494 12.37 -20.20 -0.66
C THR A 494 11.45 -21.25 -0.05
N LEU A 495 11.32 -21.22 1.28
CA LEU A 495 10.36 -22.02 2.01
C LEU A 495 9.56 -21.12 2.94
N SER A 496 8.23 -21.25 2.88
CA SER A 496 7.38 -20.55 3.85
C SER A 496 6.36 -21.48 4.47
N GLY A 497 5.99 -21.15 5.71
CA GLY A 497 4.95 -21.81 6.47
C GLY A 497 4.05 -20.80 7.16
N GLY A 498 2.75 -21.07 7.13
CA GLY A 498 1.79 -20.14 7.71
C GLY A 498 0.54 -20.82 8.24
N ILE A 499 -0.26 -20.05 8.96
CA ILE A 499 -1.54 -20.47 9.49
C ILE A 499 -2.55 -19.32 9.37
N THR A 500 -3.75 -19.64 8.90
CA THR A 500 -4.88 -18.72 8.91
C THR A 500 -5.98 -19.27 9.80
N ILE A 501 -6.49 -18.43 10.69
CA ILE A 501 -7.66 -18.72 11.53
C ILE A 501 -8.82 -17.87 11.02
N ALA A 502 -9.94 -18.52 10.73
CA ALA A 502 -11.17 -17.85 10.30
C ALA A 502 -12.29 -18.07 11.29
N LYS A 503 -13.11 -17.03 11.51
CA LYS A 503 -14.30 -17.04 12.33
C LYS A 503 -15.48 -16.49 11.56
N GLN A 504 -16.49 -17.32 11.32
CA GLN A 504 -17.79 -16.90 10.82
C GLN A 504 -18.70 -16.54 12.00
N ILE A 505 -19.26 -15.34 11.98
CA ILE A 505 -20.20 -14.81 12.97
C ILE A 505 -21.56 -14.65 12.28
N GLY A 506 -22.51 -15.53 12.61
CA GLY A 506 -23.76 -15.61 11.85
C GLY A 506 -23.53 -15.87 10.38
N ASP A 507 -24.44 -15.41 9.54
CA ASP A 507 -24.32 -15.49 8.08
C ASP A 507 -23.70 -14.23 7.47
N ALA A 508 -23.56 -13.16 8.26
CA ALA A 508 -23.23 -11.82 7.79
C ALA A 508 -21.75 -11.46 7.86
N VAL A 509 -21.00 -11.96 8.84
CA VAL A 509 -19.64 -11.46 9.13
C VAL A 509 -18.63 -12.59 9.19
N SER A 510 -17.50 -12.42 8.51
CA SER A 510 -16.34 -13.32 8.56
C SER A 510 -15.10 -12.54 8.97
N LEU A 511 -14.42 -12.99 10.01
CA LEU A 511 -13.11 -12.51 10.44
C LEU A 511 -12.05 -13.54 10.08
N LYS A 512 -10.88 -13.08 9.62
CA LYS A 512 -9.71 -13.93 9.38
C LYS A 512 -8.47 -13.25 9.93
N ALA A 513 -7.56 -14.04 10.49
CA ALA A 513 -6.22 -13.61 10.87
C ALA A 513 -5.22 -14.64 10.36
N GLY A 514 -4.17 -14.19 9.73
CA GLY A 514 -3.12 -15.03 9.14
C GLY A 514 -1.74 -14.58 9.61
N PHE A 515 -0.85 -15.55 9.73
CA PHE A 515 0.58 -15.34 9.98
C PHE A 515 1.38 -16.29 9.09
N GLU A 516 2.48 -15.81 8.52
CA GLU A 516 3.41 -16.57 7.68
C GLU A 516 4.84 -16.18 8.00
N TYR A 517 5.72 -17.15 8.07
CA TYR A 517 7.16 -16.98 8.12
C TYR A 517 7.79 -17.55 6.85
N TYR A 518 8.76 -16.83 6.31
CA TYR A 518 9.39 -17.10 5.02
C TYR A 518 10.91 -17.00 5.15
N THR A 519 11.61 -17.92 4.48
CA THR A 519 13.07 -17.87 4.34
C THR A 519 13.47 -17.93 2.87
N HIS A 520 14.43 -17.10 2.48
CA HIS A 520 15.05 -17.05 1.16
C HIS A 520 16.49 -17.45 1.28
N GLN A 521 16.90 -18.47 0.50
CA GLN A 521 18.26 -19.00 0.57
C GLN A 521 18.69 -19.57 -0.78
N GLY A 522 19.95 -19.33 -1.19
CA GLY A 522 20.53 -19.95 -2.36
C GLY A 522 20.63 -21.48 -2.22
N GLY A 523 20.87 -21.97 -1.00
CA GLY A 523 20.90 -23.41 -0.68
C GLY A 523 19.59 -24.17 -0.89
N LEU A 524 18.46 -23.47 -0.96
CA LEU A 524 17.13 -24.03 -1.23
C LEU A 524 16.81 -24.13 -2.72
N LYS A 525 17.68 -23.69 -3.64
CA LYS A 525 17.45 -23.78 -5.08
C LYS A 525 17.33 -25.23 -5.53
N LEU A 526 16.32 -25.54 -6.31
CA LEU A 526 16.11 -26.86 -6.89
C LEU A 526 17.27 -27.20 -7.87
N GLY A 527 17.97 -28.27 -7.60
CA GLY A 527 19.15 -28.69 -8.38
C GLY A 527 20.47 -28.11 -7.88
N GLY A 528 20.48 -27.25 -6.88
CA GLY A 528 21.67 -26.62 -6.29
C GLY A 528 22.24 -25.47 -7.13
N GLY A 529 23.38 -24.92 -6.74
CA GLY A 529 24.05 -23.79 -7.41
C GLY A 529 23.24 -22.50 -7.33
N GLY A 530 22.59 -22.24 -6.19
CA GLY A 530 22.01 -20.93 -5.92
C GLY A 530 23.06 -19.92 -5.45
N GLU A 531 22.59 -18.72 -5.12
CA GLU A 531 23.45 -17.66 -4.59
C GLU A 531 24.13 -18.07 -3.28
N ASP A 532 25.19 -17.37 -2.95
CA ASP A 532 25.86 -17.49 -1.67
C ASP A 532 25.07 -16.80 -0.54
N ASP A 533 25.47 -17.02 0.69
CA ASP A 533 24.76 -16.60 1.92
C ASP A 533 24.51 -15.06 2.00
N PHE A 534 25.22 -14.23 1.24
CA PHE A 534 25.04 -12.77 1.21
C PHE A 534 23.64 -12.33 0.78
N ALA A 535 22.92 -13.17 0.03
CA ALA A 535 21.55 -12.90 -0.44
C ALA A 535 20.47 -13.50 0.47
N ASP A 536 20.84 -14.22 1.51
CA ASP A 536 19.90 -14.87 2.42
C ASP A 536 19.18 -13.84 3.28
N PHE A 537 17.86 -14.01 3.41
CA PHE A 537 17.03 -13.23 4.31
C PHE A 537 15.75 -13.95 4.69
N ASP A 538 15.20 -13.54 5.80
CA ASP A 538 13.92 -14.03 6.31
C ASP A 538 12.93 -12.86 6.40
N TYR A 539 11.63 -13.17 6.41
CA TYR A 539 10.61 -12.23 6.80
C TYR A 539 9.43 -12.93 7.47
N TRP A 540 8.65 -12.15 8.20
CA TRP A 540 7.32 -12.56 8.60
C TRP A 540 6.26 -11.64 8.01
N ALA A 541 5.06 -12.21 7.81
CA ALA A 541 3.89 -11.45 7.38
C ALA A 541 2.70 -11.82 8.24
N ALA A 542 1.94 -10.82 8.68
CA ALA A 542 0.70 -11.00 9.39
C ALA A 542 -0.42 -10.22 8.72
N ASN A 543 -1.64 -10.75 8.74
CA ASN A 543 -2.80 -10.05 8.21
C ASN A 543 -4.05 -10.30 9.03
N ALA A 544 -4.97 -9.34 8.99
CA ALA A 544 -6.30 -9.47 9.56
C ALA A 544 -7.34 -8.93 8.57
N SER A 545 -8.44 -9.66 8.37
CA SER A 545 -9.50 -9.21 7.48
C SER A 545 -10.89 -9.38 8.07
N LEU A 546 -11.77 -8.45 7.71
CA LEU A 546 -13.18 -8.44 8.01
C LEU A 546 -13.94 -8.48 6.67
N THR A 547 -14.82 -9.46 6.49
CA THR A 547 -15.76 -9.52 5.36
C THR A 547 -17.18 -9.44 5.88
N VAL A 548 -17.99 -8.56 5.28
CA VAL A 548 -19.37 -8.27 5.65
C VAL A 548 -20.27 -8.56 4.45
N ASP A 549 -21.33 -9.33 4.66
CA ASP A 549 -22.40 -9.52 3.67
C ASP A 549 -23.37 -8.34 3.73
N LEU A 550 -23.39 -7.53 2.68
CA LEU A 550 -24.21 -6.31 2.56
C LEU A 550 -25.71 -6.62 2.38
N SER A 551 -26.05 -7.84 2.03
CA SER A 551 -27.41 -8.32 1.75
C SER A 551 -27.98 -9.20 2.88
N ALA A 552 -27.18 -9.52 3.91
CA ALA A 552 -27.62 -10.39 4.98
C ALA A 552 -28.81 -9.77 5.75
N LYS A 553 -29.88 -10.53 5.84
CA LYS A 553 -31.00 -10.18 6.72
C LYS A 553 -30.82 -10.92 8.03
N PHE A 554 -30.69 -10.19 9.13
CA PHE A 554 -30.77 -10.80 10.44
C PHE A 554 -32.18 -11.37 10.65
N LEU A 555 -32.30 -12.69 10.80
CA LEU A 555 -33.52 -13.30 11.30
C LEU A 555 -33.72 -12.83 12.73
N PRO A 556 -34.83 -12.15 13.07
CA PRO A 556 -35.09 -11.80 14.44
C PRO A 556 -35.12 -13.08 15.27
N VAL A 557 -34.32 -13.14 16.33
CA VAL A 557 -34.41 -14.20 17.34
C VAL A 557 -35.85 -14.23 17.78
N LEU A 558 -36.57 -15.34 17.55
CA LEU A 558 -37.94 -15.57 17.95
C LEU A 558 -38.01 -15.46 19.48
N SER A 559 -38.26 -14.28 20.00
CA SER A 559 -38.79 -14.13 21.35
C SER A 559 -40.25 -14.60 21.30
N SER A 560 -40.47 -15.81 21.79
CA SER A 560 -41.79 -16.33 22.03
C SER A 560 -42.51 -15.43 23.04
N SER A 561 -43.51 -14.72 22.60
CA SER A 561 -44.82 -14.60 23.23
C SER A 561 -45.54 -13.30 22.90
N SER A 562 -46.76 -13.53 22.51
CA SER A 562 -47.97 -12.77 22.62
C SER A 562 -48.49 -12.07 21.37
N ASN A 563 -49.65 -12.56 20.99
CA ASN A 563 -50.62 -12.03 20.04
C ASN A 563 -50.78 -10.52 20.15
N ASP A 564 -50.50 -9.81 19.07
CA ASP A 564 -51.26 -8.62 18.73
C ASP A 564 -51.39 -8.48 17.20
N HIS A 565 -52.62 -8.78 16.75
CA HIS A 565 -53.09 -8.38 15.42
C HIS A 565 -53.26 -6.86 15.41
N PHE A 566 -52.40 -6.14 14.72
CA PHE A 566 -52.72 -4.97 13.89
C PHE A 566 -51.49 -4.58 13.09
N GLY A 567 -51.55 -4.75 11.77
CA GLY A 567 -50.50 -4.36 10.84
C GLY A 567 -50.31 -2.85 10.83
N LEU A 568 -49.16 -2.45 11.33
CA LEU A 568 -48.49 -1.22 10.99
C LEU A 568 -47.01 -1.55 11.05
N HIS A 569 -46.37 -1.63 9.92
CA HIS A 569 -44.93 -1.67 9.82
C HIS A 569 -44.36 -0.46 10.57
N ARG A 570 -44.03 -0.65 11.82
CA ARG A 570 -43.18 0.27 12.56
C ARG A 570 -41.77 0.14 11.99
N HIS A 571 -41.44 0.99 11.03
CA HIS A 571 -40.08 1.40 10.88
C HIS A 571 -39.66 2.02 12.21
N ARG A 572 -38.94 1.25 13.06
CA ARG A 572 -38.22 1.82 14.21
C ARG A 572 -37.20 2.76 13.59
N GLY A 573 -37.54 4.07 13.58
CA GLY A 573 -36.64 5.08 13.10
C GLY A 573 -35.39 5.05 13.99
N HIS A 574 -34.27 4.63 13.41
CA HIS A 574 -32.97 4.84 14.02
C HIS A 574 -32.77 6.33 14.15
N SER A 575 -32.81 6.90 15.34
CA SER A 575 -32.63 8.33 15.61
C SER A 575 -31.23 8.84 15.25
N GLY A 576 -30.31 7.94 14.90
CA GLY A 576 -28.96 8.27 14.46
C GLY A 576 -28.76 8.40 12.95
N GLY A 577 -29.78 8.07 12.12
CA GLY A 577 -29.66 8.07 10.65
C GLY A 577 -29.40 9.44 9.99
N HIS A 578 -29.45 10.54 10.74
CA HIS A 578 -29.39 11.90 10.23
C HIS A 578 -28.22 12.72 10.74
N ALA A 579 -27.33 12.15 11.56
CA ALA A 579 -26.14 12.87 12.02
C ALA A 579 -25.11 13.05 10.88
N PRO A 580 -24.35 14.18 10.84
CA PRO A 580 -23.26 14.39 9.89
C PRO A 580 -22.17 13.32 9.97
N ALA A 581 -21.43 13.11 8.88
CA ALA A 581 -20.41 12.06 8.77
C ALA A 581 -19.28 12.22 9.81
N GLY A 582 -18.90 13.44 10.15
CA GLY A 582 -17.81 13.73 11.08
C GLY A 582 -18.18 13.67 12.56
N VAL A 583 -19.43 13.35 12.93
CA VAL A 583 -19.81 13.16 14.33
C VAL A 583 -19.57 11.71 14.71
N MET A 584 -18.52 11.47 15.50
CA MET A 584 -18.25 10.15 16.06
C MET A 584 -19.26 9.84 17.19
N PHE A 585 -19.63 8.56 17.33
CA PHE A 585 -20.56 8.14 18.40
C PHE A 585 -21.90 8.91 18.41
N SER A 586 -22.42 9.20 17.18
CA SER A 586 -23.67 9.96 17.05
C SER A 586 -24.91 9.16 17.44
N HIS A 587 -24.84 7.84 17.55
CA HIS A 587 -25.95 6.95 17.86
C HIS A 587 -25.48 5.68 18.59
N MET A 588 -26.42 4.95 19.14
CA MET A 588 -26.24 3.63 19.76
C MET A 588 -27.11 2.61 19.03
N LEU A 589 -26.66 1.36 19.03
CA LEU A 589 -27.46 0.21 18.63
C LEU A 589 -28.61 0.00 19.65
N PRO A 590 -29.85 -0.21 19.20
CA PRO A 590 -31.00 -0.13 20.07
C PRO A 590 -31.22 -1.35 20.96
N SER A 591 -30.77 -2.54 20.55
CA SER A 591 -31.12 -3.80 21.21
C SER A 591 -29.90 -4.67 21.49
N ALA A 592 -29.95 -5.44 22.55
CA ALA A 592 -28.95 -6.45 22.88
C ALA A 592 -28.78 -7.47 21.72
N GLY A 593 -27.54 -7.70 21.30
CA GLY A 593 -27.21 -8.59 20.20
C GLY A 593 -27.03 -7.88 18.87
N ASP A 594 -27.46 -6.61 18.75
CA ASP A 594 -27.25 -5.82 17.53
C ASP A 594 -25.75 -5.60 17.28
N PHE A 595 -25.38 -5.55 16.00
CA PHE A 595 -24.02 -5.39 15.54
C PHE A 595 -23.98 -4.39 14.38
N MET A 596 -22.94 -3.56 14.32
CA MET A 596 -22.72 -2.63 13.24
C MET A 596 -21.26 -2.68 12.77
N VAL A 597 -21.06 -2.60 11.48
CA VAL A 597 -19.76 -2.33 10.87
C VAL A 597 -19.88 -1.02 10.11
N GLY A 598 -18.86 -0.17 10.24
CA GLY A 598 -18.72 1.06 9.50
C GLY A 598 -17.30 1.24 9.02
N TYR A 599 -17.16 1.97 7.94
CA TYR A 599 -15.90 2.46 7.42
C TYR A 599 -15.98 3.97 7.25
N ARG A 600 -14.94 4.68 7.66
CA ARG A 600 -14.85 6.12 7.55
C ARG A 600 -13.50 6.50 6.94
N TYR A 601 -13.56 7.33 5.92
CA TYR A 601 -12.42 7.97 5.32
C TYR A 601 -12.44 9.46 5.63
N MET A 602 -11.32 10.02 6.03
CA MET A 602 -11.13 11.45 6.22
C MET A 602 -9.89 11.89 5.46
N ARG A 603 -10.02 12.95 4.65
CA ARG A 603 -8.91 13.69 4.05
C ARG A 603 -8.90 15.10 4.61
N SER A 604 -7.78 15.48 5.19
CA SER A 604 -7.54 16.84 5.68
C SER A 604 -6.41 17.46 4.87
N GLU A 605 -6.58 18.73 4.50
CA GLU A 605 -5.61 19.46 3.71
C GLU A 605 -5.28 20.78 4.37
N ARG A 606 -3.99 21.10 4.44
CA ARG A 606 -3.46 22.39 4.86
C ARG A 606 -2.65 22.95 3.71
N HIS A 607 -2.90 24.18 3.34
CA HIS A 607 -2.22 24.87 2.26
C HIS A 607 -2.50 26.38 2.38
N GLY A 608 -1.55 27.23 1.99
CA GLY A 608 -1.73 28.67 2.03
C GLY A 608 -0.65 29.38 2.82
N ASP A 609 -1.04 30.37 3.61
CA ASP A 609 -0.14 31.20 4.41
C ASP A 609 0.26 30.48 5.72
N ILE A 610 1.38 30.88 6.29
CA ILE A 610 1.71 30.55 7.69
C ILE A 610 0.98 31.54 8.59
N LEU A 611 0.23 31.03 9.53
CA LEU A 611 -0.50 31.81 10.54
C LEU A 611 0.31 31.89 11.84
N HIS A 612 0.12 33.03 12.54
CA HIS A 612 0.49 33.22 13.95
C HIS A 612 -0.67 33.92 14.67
N GLY A 613 -1.24 33.26 15.69
CA GLY A 613 -2.56 33.66 16.20
C GLY A 613 -3.62 33.54 15.10
N THR A 614 -4.34 34.64 14.86
CA THR A 614 -5.41 34.74 13.84
C THR A 614 -4.96 35.35 12.51
N GLY A 615 -3.70 35.65 12.33
CA GLY A 615 -3.21 36.41 11.15
C GLY A 615 -2.09 35.71 10.41
N SER A 616 -2.05 35.88 9.07
CA SER A 616 -0.92 35.47 8.26
C SER A 616 0.33 36.27 8.52
N VAL A 617 1.49 35.65 8.43
CA VAL A 617 2.78 36.30 8.68
C VAL A 617 3.70 36.25 7.46
N SER A 618 4.64 37.21 7.39
CA SER A 618 5.63 37.24 6.33
C SER A 618 6.77 36.25 6.55
N ASP A 619 7.44 35.86 5.48
CA ASP A 619 8.65 35.01 5.55
C ASP A 619 9.74 35.57 6.47
N ALA A 620 9.92 36.94 6.45
CA ALA A 620 10.87 37.59 7.33
C ALA A 620 10.53 37.39 8.83
N THR A 621 9.24 37.32 9.16
CA THR A 621 8.77 37.02 10.52
C THR A 621 9.02 35.58 10.87
N ILE A 622 8.74 34.65 9.93
CA ILE A 622 9.02 33.21 10.13
C ILE A 622 10.51 32.99 10.39
N ILE A 623 11.38 33.54 9.52
CA ILE A 623 12.84 33.42 9.65
C ILE A 623 13.33 33.86 11.02
N SER A 624 12.78 35.00 11.52
CA SER A 624 13.30 35.63 12.75
C SER A 624 12.66 35.14 14.05
N GLN A 625 11.50 34.48 14.00
CA GLN A 625 10.69 34.18 15.20
C GLN A 625 10.09 32.76 15.18
N GLY A 626 10.10 32.05 14.04
CA GLY A 626 9.42 30.77 13.86
C GLY A 626 10.15 29.58 14.42
N CYS A 627 11.46 29.71 14.71
CA CYS A 627 12.34 28.62 15.13
C CYS A 627 13.10 28.94 16.41
N GLY A 628 12.41 29.45 17.43
CA GLY A 628 13.00 29.68 18.75
C GLY A 628 14.25 30.57 18.71
N ASN A 629 15.42 29.97 18.99
CA ASN A 629 16.70 30.69 19.04
C ASN A 629 17.51 30.59 17.73
N VAL A 630 17.07 29.81 16.76
CA VAL A 630 17.70 29.68 15.44
C VAL A 630 16.87 30.39 14.36
N GLN A 631 17.45 30.62 13.20
CA GLN A 631 16.70 31.17 12.07
C GLN A 631 16.06 30.02 11.29
N CYS A 632 14.77 30.12 11.00
CA CYS A 632 14.11 29.14 10.14
C CYS A 632 14.71 29.18 8.73
N SER A 633 14.95 28.01 8.16
CA SER A 633 15.40 27.83 6.78
C SER A 633 14.27 27.40 5.85
N PHE A 634 13.28 26.67 6.39
CA PHE A 634 12.14 26.13 5.65
C PHE A 634 10.82 26.50 6.30
N ALA A 635 9.74 26.40 5.52
CA ALA A 635 8.37 26.48 6.00
C ALA A 635 7.52 25.45 5.27
N PRO A 636 6.50 24.85 5.90
CA PRO A 636 5.59 23.95 5.21
C PRO A 636 4.79 24.73 4.15
N ARG A 637 4.60 24.10 2.98
CA ARG A 637 3.83 24.67 1.87
C ARG A 637 2.48 23.99 1.72
N GLN A 638 2.45 22.68 1.91
CA GLN A 638 1.26 21.86 1.86
C GLN A 638 1.41 20.67 2.82
N MET A 639 0.33 20.26 3.43
CA MET A 639 0.24 19.02 4.18
C MET A 639 -1.10 18.35 3.88
N ILE A 640 -1.04 17.08 3.52
CA ILE A 640 -2.20 16.23 3.27
C ILE A 640 -2.16 15.08 4.27
N MET A 641 -3.29 14.83 4.92
CA MET A 641 -3.47 13.66 5.79
C MET A 641 -4.70 12.89 5.33
N ASN A 642 -4.53 11.60 5.08
CA ASN A 642 -5.62 10.67 4.85
C ASN A 642 -5.73 9.71 6.02
N MET A 643 -6.95 9.47 6.50
CA MET A 643 -7.19 8.55 7.60
C MET A 643 -8.31 7.59 7.25
N HIS A 644 -8.05 6.31 7.44
CA HIS A 644 -8.99 5.21 7.25
C HIS A 644 -9.33 4.63 8.61
N MET A 645 -10.61 4.62 8.96
CA MET A 645 -11.10 4.11 10.25
C MET A 645 -12.14 3.02 10.01
N LEU A 646 -12.02 1.93 10.73
CA LEU A 646 -13.03 0.88 10.76
C LEU A 646 -13.78 0.96 12.09
N ASP A 647 -15.11 1.10 12.03
CA ASP A 647 -15.99 1.17 13.20
C ASP A 647 -16.67 -0.18 13.39
N ILE A 648 -16.34 -0.92 14.45
CA ILE A 648 -16.99 -2.20 14.81
C ILE A 648 -17.73 -1.99 16.12
N MET A 649 -19.05 -2.03 16.07
CA MET A 649 -19.89 -1.81 17.25
C MET A 649 -20.73 -3.05 17.55
N TYR A 650 -20.81 -3.42 18.82
CA TYR A 650 -21.64 -4.51 19.33
C TYR A 650 -22.42 -4.08 20.57
N ALA A 651 -23.69 -4.42 20.64
CA ALA A 651 -24.57 -4.16 21.78
C ALA A 651 -24.69 -5.40 22.66
N PRO A 652 -23.88 -5.58 23.72
CA PRO A 652 -24.10 -6.70 24.66
C PRO A 652 -25.40 -6.57 25.46
N THR A 653 -25.88 -5.34 25.62
CA THR A 653 -27.19 -5.04 26.32
C THR A 653 -27.86 -3.85 25.62
N ASP A 654 -29.15 -3.61 25.93
CA ASP A 654 -29.91 -2.47 25.36
C ASP A 654 -29.40 -1.09 25.81
N TRP A 655 -28.53 -1.02 26.83
CA TRP A 655 -27.99 0.24 27.37
C TRP A 655 -26.48 0.41 27.18
N LEU A 656 -25.79 -0.62 26.70
CA LEU A 656 -24.33 -0.61 26.51
C LEU A 656 -23.98 -1.06 25.10
N ASN A 657 -23.18 -0.27 24.42
CA ASN A 657 -22.49 -0.70 23.18
C ASN A 657 -20.98 -0.63 23.38
N LEU A 658 -20.28 -1.59 22.81
CA LEU A 658 -18.82 -1.63 22.74
C LEU A 658 -18.39 -1.29 21.32
N VAL A 659 -17.37 -0.45 21.17
CA VAL A 659 -16.85 -0.01 19.89
C VAL A 659 -15.35 -0.25 19.84
N LEU A 660 -14.89 -0.89 18.77
CA LEU A 660 -13.48 -1.04 18.41
C LEU A 660 -13.22 -0.24 17.12
N MET A 661 -12.18 0.61 17.12
CA MET A 661 -11.85 1.52 16.04
C MET A 661 -10.35 1.47 15.71
N PRO A 662 -9.87 0.49 14.94
CA PRO A 662 -8.54 0.57 14.37
C PRO A 662 -8.48 1.66 13.28
N GLN A 663 -7.31 2.29 13.15
CA GLN A 663 -7.06 3.38 12.22
C GLN A 663 -5.80 3.09 11.41
N PHE A 664 -5.80 3.58 10.18
CA PHE A 664 -4.62 3.67 9.32
C PHE A 664 -4.51 5.12 8.84
N VAL A 665 -3.32 5.67 8.87
CA VAL A 665 -3.04 7.07 8.54
C VAL A 665 -1.94 7.11 7.49
N ASP A 666 -2.04 7.98 6.49
CA ASP A 666 -0.95 8.39 5.64
C ASP A 666 -0.90 9.92 5.55
N MET A 667 0.30 10.45 5.53
CA MET A 667 0.55 11.88 5.54
C MET A 667 1.65 12.23 4.54
N GLU A 668 1.47 13.37 3.90
CA GLU A 668 2.42 13.95 2.95
C GLU A 668 2.59 15.43 3.30
N MET A 669 3.84 15.90 3.42
CA MET A 669 4.16 17.30 3.70
C MET A 669 5.20 17.79 2.70
N ASP A 670 4.85 18.87 1.99
CA ASP A 670 5.77 19.63 1.14
C ASP A 670 6.36 20.80 1.93
N LEU A 671 7.67 20.96 1.85
CA LEU A 671 8.41 22.09 2.39
C LEU A 671 8.80 23.08 1.28
N ARG A 672 8.98 24.36 1.65
CA ARG A 672 9.56 25.38 0.78
C ARG A 672 10.72 26.08 1.48
N PRO A 673 11.82 26.40 0.77
CA PRO A 673 12.88 27.23 1.32
C PRO A 673 12.41 28.64 1.59
N LEU A 674 12.89 29.24 2.67
CA LEU A 674 12.63 30.64 3.00
C LEU A 674 13.63 31.56 2.26
N PRO A 675 13.28 32.82 1.93
CA PRO A 675 14.13 33.74 1.16
C PRO A 675 15.51 33.96 1.80
N GLY A 676 16.56 33.78 1.02
CA GLY A 676 17.94 33.96 1.45
C GLY A 676 18.56 32.74 2.09
N GLN A 677 17.82 31.65 2.20
CA GLN A 677 18.33 30.35 2.56
C GLN A 677 18.55 29.56 1.26
N SER A 678 19.68 28.87 1.15
CA SER A 678 19.95 27.99 0.01
C SER A 678 19.64 26.55 0.40
N LEU A 679 19.15 25.78 -0.55
CA LEU A 679 19.07 24.33 -0.44
C LEU A 679 20.46 23.65 -0.38
N ASP A 680 21.53 24.44 -0.44
CA ASP A 680 22.93 24.02 -0.54
C ASP A 680 23.55 23.62 0.80
N VAL A 681 22.78 23.64 1.87
CA VAL A 681 23.22 23.12 3.16
C VAL A 681 22.63 21.72 3.26
N GLY A 682 23.46 20.70 3.11
CA GLY A 682 23.20 19.27 3.16
C GLY A 682 22.17 18.70 4.13
N GLU A 683 21.16 19.46 4.44
CA GLU A 683 20.27 19.24 5.54
C GLU A 683 18.91 18.68 5.18
N HIS A 684 18.47 18.55 3.96
CA HIS A 684 17.19 17.91 3.57
C HIS A 684 17.11 17.69 2.06
N GLN A 685 18.10 17.03 1.47
CA GLN A 685 18.01 16.60 0.08
C GLN A 685 17.60 15.12 0.00
N HIS A 686 16.31 14.88 -0.01
CA HIS A 686 15.77 13.67 -0.59
C HIS A 686 15.58 13.94 -2.10
N GLY A 687 16.57 13.59 -2.92
CA GLY A 687 16.46 13.58 -4.37
C GLY A 687 15.83 14.82 -5.04
N GLY A 688 16.08 16.04 -4.56
CA GLY A 688 15.47 17.25 -5.10
C GLY A 688 14.02 17.51 -4.67
N ASN A 689 13.44 16.67 -3.83
CA ASN A 689 12.12 16.82 -3.26
C ASN A 689 12.19 17.24 -1.79
N SER A 690 11.48 18.32 -1.49
CA SER A 690 11.22 18.77 -0.12
C SER A 690 9.95 18.14 0.46
N THR A 691 9.57 16.94 -0.01
CA THR A 691 8.36 16.23 0.40
C THR A 691 8.70 15.11 1.37
N HIS A 692 8.03 15.08 2.51
CA HIS A 692 8.11 14.00 3.48
C HIS A 692 6.80 13.20 3.43
N GLU A 693 6.91 11.88 3.42
CA GLU A 693 5.76 10.97 3.51
C GLU A 693 5.90 10.09 4.75
N THR A 694 4.80 9.82 5.42
CA THR A 694 4.69 8.84 6.49
C THR A 694 3.37 8.10 6.37
N GLY A 695 3.32 6.87 6.87
CA GLY A 695 2.09 6.10 6.85
C GLY A 695 2.20 4.81 7.66
N GLY A 696 1.05 4.29 8.07
CA GLY A 696 0.98 3.06 8.85
C GLY A 696 -0.25 3.00 9.74
N VAL A 697 -0.21 2.08 10.70
CA VAL A 697 -1.27 1.97 11.71
C VAL A 697 -1.26 3.20 12.60
N GLY A 698 -2.43 3.79 12.80
CA GLY A 698 -2.65 4.82 13.82
C GLY A 698 -3.07 4.23 15.18
N ASP A 699 -3.42 5.10 16.10
CA ASP A 699 -3.86 4.68 17.43
C ASP A 699 -5.23 3.97 17.39
N THR A 700 -5.31 2.79 17.99
CA THR A 700 -6.53 1.98 18.00
C THR A 700 -7.45 2.38 19.16
N GLY A 701 -8.70 2.72 18.84
CA GLY A 701 -9.71 3.13 19.81
C GLY A 701 -10.55 1.97 20.36
N LEU A 702 -10.85 2.02 21.66
CA LEU A 702 -11.80 1.12 22.33
C LEU A 702 -12.72 1.94 23.24
N TYR A 703 -14.05 1.81 23.03
CA TYR A 703 -15.04 2.64 23.70
C TYR A 703 -16.24 1.84 24.18
N ALA A 704 -16.85 2.31 25.29
CA ALA A 704 -18.13 1.88 25.79
C ALA A 704 -19.12 3.04 25.69
N LEU A 705 -20.19 2.88 24.91
CA LEU A 705 -21.29 3.83 24.83
C LEU A 705 -22.37 3.40 25.80
N ILE A 706 -22.77 4.32 26.69
CA ILE A 706 -23.69 4.06 27.77
C ILE A 706 -24.94 4.94 27.60
N LYS A 707 -26.09 4.34 27.45
CA LYS A 707 -27.37 5.03 27.35
C LYS A 707 -27.72 5.67 28.67
N LEU A 708 -27.95 6.97 28.69
CA LEU A 708 -28.32 7.73 29.86
C LEU A 708 -29.84 8.01 29.89
N PHE A 709 -30.39 8.31 28.71
CA PHE A 709 -31.79 8.71 28.60
C PHE A 709 -32.32 8.44 27.20
N GLU A 710 -33.56 7.94 27.11
CA GLU A 710 -34.24 7.71 25.82
C GLU A 710 -35.75 7.94 25.97
N THR A 711 -36.30 8.77 25.10
CA THR A 711 -37.73 8.94 24.90
C THR A 711 -38.05 9.02 23.41
N PRO A 712 -39.32 8.93 22.99
CA PRO A 712 -39.65 9.12 21.58
C PRO A 712 -39.13 10.47 21.06
N GLY A 713 -38.15 10.40 20.15
CA GLY A 713 -37.54 11.56 19.51
C GLY A 713 -36.37 12.21 20.26
N HIS A 714 -35.97 11.72 21.45
CA HIS A 714 -34.81 12.25 22.19
C HIS A 714 -33.94 11.15 22.77
N HIS A 715 -32.65 11.30 22.61
CA HIS A 715 -31.66 10.33 23.06
C HIS A 715 -30.43 11.04 23.63
N LEU A 716 -29.94 10.55 24.78
CA LEU A 716 -28.72 11.01 25.43
C LEU A 716 -27.89 9.81 25.84
N HIS A 717 -26.63 9.81 25.42
CA HIS A 717 -25.64 8.81 25.82
C HIS A 717 -24.30 9.44 26.08
N MET A 718 -23.45 8.71 26.79
CA MET A 718 -22.03 9.03 26.95
C MET A 718 -21.17 7.93 26.35
N ALA A 719 -20.03 8.30 25.77
CA ALA A 719 -18.96 7.37 25.42
C ALA A 719 -17.81 7.54 26.41
N LEU A 720 -17.31 6.44 26.92
CA LEU A 720 -16.13 6.35 27.76
C LEU A 720 -15.18 5.34 27.14
N GLY A 721 -13.93 5.71 27.00
CA GLY A 721 -12.91 4.86 26.40
C GLY A 721 -11.69 5.66 26.03
N GLY A 722 -10.88 5.12 25.19
CA GLY A 722 -9.65 5.79 24.79
C GLY A 722 -8.97 5.10 23.63
N THR A 723 -7.81 5.60 23.27
CA THR A 723 -6.92 5.02 22.27
C THR A 723 -5.70 4.41 22.93
N ALA A 724 -5.32 3.24 22.45
CA ALA A 724 -4.03 2.62 22.74
C ALA A 724 -2.97 3.16 21.77
N PRO A 725 -1.72 3.37 22.21
CA PRO A 725 -0.63 3.85 21.37
C PRO A 725 -0.13 2.74 20.44
N THR A 726 -0.92 2.42 19.42
CA THR A 726 -0.58 1.43 18.40
C THR A 726 0.04 2.05 17.16
N GLY A 727 -0.03 3.38 17.04
CA GLY A 727 0.62 4.14 15.98
C GLY A 727 2.09 4.35 16.31
N ASP A 728 2.93 4.24 15.29
CA ASP A 728 4.36 4.48 15.42
C ASP A 728 4.63 5.98 15.64
N VAL A 729 5.50 6.29 16.58
CA VAL A 729 5.96 7.65 16.92
C VAL A 729 7.47 7.80 16.79
N ALA A 730 8.14 6.79 16.24
CA ALA A 730 9.55 6.77 15.94
C ALA A 730 9.83 6.82 14.43
N GLN A 731 8.92 7.41 13.65
CA GLN A 731 9.17 7.66 12.24
C GLN A 731 10.33 8.61 12.07
N THR A 732 11.34 8.19 11.31
CA THR A 732 12.58 8.92 11.08
C THR A 732 12.83 9.18 9.61
N SER A 733 13.69 10.14 9.32
CA SER A 733 14.28 10.39 8.02
C SER A 733 15.79 10.47 8.14
N ILE A 734 16.51 10.26 7.05
CA ILE A 734 17.98 10.31 7.06
C ILE A 734 18.44 11.66 6.55
N ARG A 735 19.30 12.31 7.33
CA ARG A 735 20.00 13.55 6.98
C ARG A 735 21.49 13.29 6.75
N GLU A 736 22.08 13.91 5.74
CA GLU A 736 23.52 13.93 5.53
C GLU A 736 24.19 15.02 6.39
N GLU A 737 25.17 14.65 7.20
CA GLU A 737 26.06 15.61 7.85
C GLU A 737 27.32 15.81 7.00
N HIS A 738 27.58 17.06 6.62
CA HIS A 738 28.84 17.48 6.01
C HIS A 738 29.68 18.25 7.04
N PRO A 739 30.44 17.60 7.90
CA PRO A 739 31.30 18.32 8.83
C PRO A 739 32.36 19.12 8.05
N PRO A 740 32.74 20.36 8.51
CA PRO A 740 33.68 21.21 7.81
C PRO A 740 35.05 20.61 7.52
N LEU A 741 35.42 19.52 8.18
CA LEU A 741 36.63 18.74 8.03
C LEU A 741 36.35 17.30 8.47
N GLY A 742 35.98 16.43 7.54
CA GLY A 742 35.73 15.01 7.83
C GLY A 742 35.01 14.31 6.66
N ALA A 743 34.84 13.00 6.77
CA ALA A 743 33.95 12.26 5.89
C ALA A 743 32.50 12.66 6.16
N ALA A 744 31.71 12.78 5.12
CA ALA A 744 30.26 12.96 5.24
C ALA A 744 29.68 11.79 6.06
N GLY A 745 28.82 12.10 7.01
CA GLY A 745 28.06 11.15 7.81
C GLY A 745 26.58 11.29 7.52
N THR A 746 25.79 10.26 7.84
CA THR A 746 24.34 10.36 7.88
C THR A 746 23.86 10.33 9.32
N VAL A 747 22.83 11.10 9.63
CA VAL A 747 22.17 11.08 10.94
C VAL A 747 20.72 10.74 10.69
N GLU A 748 20.22 9.76 11.41
CA GLU A 748 18.80 9.45 11.44
C GLU A 748 18.09 10.43 12.38
N GLU A 749 17.11 11.16 11.88
CA GLU A 749 16.37 12.18 12.61
C GLU A 749 14.89 11.88 12.62
N PHE A 750 14.22 12.18 13.74
CA PHE A 750 12.76 12.12 13.78
C PHE A 750 12.14 13.07 12.74
N VAL A 751 11.10 12.59 12.04
CA VAL A 751 10.26 13.47 11.20
C VAL A 751 9.47 14.45 12.07
N HIS A 752 8.92 15.50 11.46
CA HIS A 752 8.13 16.52 12.18
C HIS A 752 7.04 15.91 13.05
N TYR A 753 6.77 16.47 14.23
CA TYR A 753 5.78 15.95 15.20
C TYR A 753 4.42 15.63 14.59
N GLY A 754 3.94 16.48 13.67
CA GLY A 754 2.64 16.31 13.00
C GLY A 754 2.60 15.17 11.97
N MET A 755 3.74 14.55 11.68
CA MET A 755 3.88 13.45 10.72
C MET A 755 4.09 12.08 11.38
N GLN A 756 4.01 12.00 12.70
CA GLN A 756 4.02 10.71 13.40
C GLN A 756 2.66 10.01 13.25
N ASN A 757 2.65 8.68 13.08
CA ASN A 757 1.44 7.90 12.77
C ASN A 757 0.45 7.82 13.95
N GLY A 758 0.91 8.08 15.16
CA GLY A 758 0.09 8.04 16.37
C GLY A 758 0.46 9.13 17.38
N SER A 759 -0.18 9.10 18.53
CA SER A 759 0.18 9.95 19.67
C SER A 759 1.29 9.35 20.53
N GLY A 760 1.45 8.03 20.47
CA GLY A 760 2.34 7.26 21.34
C GLY A 760 1.93 7.29 22.81
N THR A 761 0.78 7.87 23.14
CA THR A 761 0.25 7.97 24.50
C THR A 761 -1.07 7.20 24.64
N TRP A 762 -1.31 6.66 25.82
CA TRP A 762 -2.67 6.24 26.19
C TRP A 762 -3.54 7.47 26.34
N ASP A 763 -4.64 7.53 25.62
CA ASP A 763 -5.55 8.68 25.68
C ASP A 763 -6.89 8.29 26.24
N PHE A 764 -7.43 9.09 27.13
CA PHE A 764 -8.81 9.00 27.56
C PHE A 764 -9.68 9.94 26.71
N ARG A 765 -10.73 9.41 26.06
CA ARG A 765 -11.57 10.13 25.09
C ARG A 765 -13.05 10.10 25.51
N PRO A 766 -13.48 10.86 26.52
CA PRO A 766 -14.87 10.94 26.91
C PRO A 766 -15.71 11.75 25.93
N SER A 767 -16.98 11.36 25.72
CA SER A 767 -17.95 12.21 25.04
C SER A 767 -19.36 12.11 25.64
N LEU A 768 -20.13 13.19 25.50
CA LEU A 768 -21.54 13.24 25.84
C LEU A 768 -22.32 13.72 24.61
N THR A 769 -23.23 12.89 24.11
CA THR A 769 -23.99 13.14 22.89
C THR A 769 -25.47 13.16 23.15
N TYR A 770 -26.12 14.26 22.77
CA TYR A 770 -27.56 14.40 22.72
C TYR A 770 -28.06 14.47 21.30
N THR A 771 -29.13 13.76 20.97
CA THR A 771 -29.81 13.83 19.68
C THR A 771 -31.32 14.02 19.89
N GLY A 772 -31.90 14.81 18.99
CA GLY A 772 -33.33 15.08 18.96
C GLY A 772 -33.90 14.96 17.55
N GLN A 773 -35.19 14.57 17.44
CA GLN A 773 -35.87 14.46 16.16
C GLN A 773 -37.30 14.93 16.27
N GLY A 774 -37.77 15.70 15.30
CA GLY A 774 -39.16 16.18 15.21
C GLY A 774 -39.58 16.41 13.77
N GLY A 775 -40.51 15.61 13.27
CA GLY A 775 -40.94 15.66 11.88
C GLY A 775 -39.78 15.36 10.88
N ALA A 776 -39.50 16.28 9.97
CA ALA A 776 -38.40 16.18 8.99
C ALA A 776 -37.09 16.71 9.55
N PHE A 777 -37.06 17.32 10.74
CA PHE A 777 -35.87 17.86 11.35
C PHE A 777 -35.26 16.90 12.37
N SER A 778 -33.95 16.83 12.40
CA SER A 778 -33.18 16.29 13.51
C SER A 778 -32.08 17.27 13.92
N TRP A 779 -31.67 17.21 15.16
CA TRP A 779 -30.62 18.07 15.73
C TRP A 779 -29.83 17.32 16.77
N GLY A 780 -28.65 17.79 17.09
CA GLY A 780 -27.87 17.24 18.17
C GLY A 780 -26.72 18.12 18.58
N GLY A 781 -26.14 17.73 19.70
CA GLY A 781 -24.93 18.33 20.23
C GLY A 781 -24.06 17.30 20.91
N GLN A 782 -22.75 17.50 20.82
CA GLN A 782 -21.77 16.64 21.44
C GLN A 782 -20.67 17.49 22.09
N LEU A 783 -20.31 17.11 23.30
CA LEU A 783 -19.10 17.54 23.97
C LEU A 783 -18.14 16.36 24.01
N SER A 784 -16.91 16.56 23.60
CA SER A 784 -15.89 15.50 23.62
C SER A 784 -14.53 16.09 24.01
N GLY A 785 -13.63 15.21 24.46
CA GLY A 785 -12.27 15.60 24.80
C GLY A 785 -11.30 14.48 24.54
N ILE A 786 -10.02 14.84 24.45
CA ILE A 786 -8.87 13.93 24.45
C ILE A 786 -8.00 14.36 25.63
N ILE A 787 -7.77 13.47 26.55
CA ILE A 787 -6.91 13.68 27.72
C ILE A 787 -5.75 12.70 27.61
N ARG A 788 -4.55 13.22 27.40
CA ARG A 788 -3.34 12.41 27.31
C ARG A 788 -2.98 11.90 28.71
N LEU A 789 -2.98 10.59 28.90
CA LEU A 789 -2.69 9.97 30.19
C LEU A 789 -1.21 9.91 30.50
N ASP A 790 -0.39 9.85 29.46
CA ASP A 790 1.07 9.87 29.57
C ASP A 790 1.61 11.30 29.38
N HIS A 791 2.62 11.67 30.16
CA HIS A 791 3.25 12.96 30.05
C HIS A 791 4.14 13.08 28.83
N ARG A 792 4.72 11.96 28.38
CA ARG A 792 5.57 11.79 27.22
C ARG A 792 5.38 10.39 26.65
N ASN A 793 5.50 10.26 25.35
CA ASN A 793 5.60 8.98 24.66
C ASN A 793 7.06 8.45 24.66
N ASP A 794 7.28 7.33 23.98
CA ASP A 794 8.61 6.69 23.92
C ASP A 794 9.63 7.53 23.12
N SER A 795 9.20 8.53 22.34
CA SER A 795 10.04 9.46 21.59
C SER A 795 10.25 10.80 22.31
N GLY A 796 9.71 10.99 23.54
CA GLY A 796 10.01 12.13 24.41
C GLY A 796 8.95 13.23 24.47
N PHE A 797 7.86 13.17 23.69
CA PHE A 797 6.85 14.22 23.61
C PHE A 797 5.42 13.71 23.88
N ALA A 798 4.46 14.59 24.03
CA ALA A 798 3.04 14.28 24.03
C ALA A 798 2.24 15.42 23.42
N PHE A 799 1.29 15.15 22.52
CA PHE A 799 0.35 16.15 22.01
C PHE A 799 -0.47 16.76 23.15
N GLY A 800 -0.91 18.03 22.95
CA GLY A 800 -1.77 18.70 23.91
C GLY A 800 -3.16 18.05 24.05
N ASP A 801 -3.77 18.24 25.22
CA ASP A 801 -5.15 17.81 25.45
C ASP A 801 -6.11 18.58 24.53
N GLU A 802 -7.20 17.94 24.10
CA GLU A 802 -8.20 18.55 23.21
C GLU A 802 -9.58 18.60 23.89
N PHE A 803 -10.26 19.72 23.70
CA PHE A 803 -11.69 19.87 23.97
C PHE A 803 -12.42 20.22 22.68
N LYS A 804 -13.53 19.53 22.40
CA LYS A 804 -14.35 19.78 21.22
C LYS A 804 -15.83 19.88 21.58
N SER A 805 -16.49 20.91 21.05
CA SER A 805 -17.93 21.11 21.13
C SER A 805 -18.54 21.16 19.74
N THR A 806 -19.55 20.36 19.52
CA THR A 806 -20.19 20.19 18.20
C THR A 806 -21.70 20.36 18.33
N LEU A 807 -22.28 21.16 17.42
CA LEU A 807 -23.72 21.31 17.26
C LEU A 807 -24.12 21.08 15.81
N TRP A 808 -25.20 20.37 15.56
CA TRP A 808 -25.68 20.14 14.20
C TRP A 808 -27.20 20.13 14.09
N THR A 809 -27.68 20.37 12.88
CA THR A 809 -29.07 20.14 12.48
C THR A 809 -29.10 19.47 11.10
N SER A 810 -30.11 18.63 10.88
CA SER A 810 -30.31 17.94 9.62
C SER A 810 -31.78 18.03 9.19
N TYR A 811 -32.00 18.06 7.89
CA TYR A 811 -33.32 18.10 7.29
C TYR A 811 -33.48 16.96 6.27
N ASN A 812 -34.55 16.20 6.38
CA ASN A 812 -34.87 15.13 5.44
C ASN A 812 -35.43 15.71 4.16
N LEU A 813 -34.62 15.70 3.10
CA LEU A 813 -35.01 16.10 1.75
C LEU A 813 -35.95 15.05 1.12
N PHE A 814 -35.65 13.78 1.35
CA PHE A 814 -36.44 12.63 0.96
C PHE A 814 -36.45 11.61 2.12
N SER A 815 -37.27 10.57 2.00
CA SER A 815 -37.29 9.50 3.02
C SER A 815 -35.96 8.75 3.17
N TRP A 816 -35.08 8.86 2.18
CA TRP A 816 -33.78 8.19 2.11
C TRP A 816 -32.58 9.14 2.09
N LEU A 817 -32.80 10.47 1.99
CA LEU A 817 -31.72 11.46 1.88
C LEU A 817 -31.95 12.62 2.83
N SER A 818 -30.94 12.99 3.59
CA SER A 818 -30.93 14.19 4.45
C SER A 818 -29.72 15.07 4.18
N ALA A 819 -29.88 16.37 4.36
CA ALA A 819 -28.81 17.35 4.36
C ALA A 819 -28.58 17.86 5.77
N SER A 820 -27.33 18.18 6.12
CA SER A 820 -26.95 18.63 7.47
C SER A 820 -26.01 19.82 7.45
N VAL A 821 -26.09 20.62 8.50
CA VAL A 821 -25.17 21.71 8.82
C VAL A 821 -24.65 21.50 10.23
N ARG A 822 -23.34 21.65 10.43
CA ARG A 822 -22.64 21.44 11.70
C ARG A 822 -21.70 22.61 12.00
N MET A 823 -21.67 23.05 13.26
CA MET A 823 -20.69 23.98 13.81
C MET A 823 -19.82 23.23 14.80
N VAL A 824 -18.52 23.42 14.69
CA VAL A 824 -17.53 22.77 15.58
C VAL A 824 -16.64 23.85 16.18
N TYR A 825 -16.42 23.78 17.47
CA TYR A 825 -15.37 24.51 18.18
C TYR A 825 -14.40 23.49 18.77
N THR A 826 -13.10 23.69 18.48
CA THR A 826 -12.03 22.86 18.99
C THR A 826 -11.00 23.74 19.68
N ARG A 827 -10.53 23.31 20.85
CA ARG A 827 -9.38 23.88 21.55
C ARG A 827 -8.40 22.77 21.87
N GLN A 828 -7.14 22.94 21.43
CA GLN A 828 -6.05 22.01 21.64
C GLN A 828 -4.86 22.71 22.28
N GLY A 829 -4.21 22.07 23.24
CA GLY A 829 -2.98 22.56 23.86
C GLY A 829 -1.76 22.36 22.95
N GLU A 830 -0.67 23.00 23.34
CA GLU A 830 0.66 22.80 22.72
C GLU A 830 1.18 21.38 22.99
N ILE A 831 2.17 20.92 22.22
CA ILE A 831 2.93 19.72 22.51
C ILE A 831 3.70 19.93 23.81
N ARG A 832 3.77 18.88 24.61
CA ARG A 832 4.53 18.84 25.88
C ARG A 832 5.79 17.99 25.69
N GLY A 833 6.94 18.52 26.10
CA GLY A 833 8.22 17.85 25.90
C GLY A 833 8.78 18.06 24.50
N GLU A 834 9.87 17.39 24.20
CA GLU A 834 10.59 17.45 22.93
C GLU A 834 11.10 16.05 22.65
N TYR A 835 11.51 15.78 21.41
CA TYR A 835 12.14 14.51 21.03
C TYR A 835 13.38 14.23 21.90
N ASP A 836 13.52 12.99 22.36
CA ASP A 836 14.69 12.54 23.12
C ASP A 836 15.90 12.17 22.22
N GLY A 837 15.76 12.21 20.89
CA GLY A 837 16.77 11.91 19.88
C GLY A 837 17.00 13.04 18.87
N PRO A 838 17.86 12.83 17.87
CA PRO A 838 18.11 13.79 16.81
C PRO A 838 16.82 14.15 16.09
N HIS A 839 16.57 15.43 15.86
CA HIS A 839 15.44 15.95 15.11
C HIS A 839 15.82 17.28 14.47
N SER A 840 15.09 17.62 13.41
CA SER A 840 15.30 18.87 12.69
C SER A 840 14.82 20.06 13.51
N GLU A 841 15.49 21.22 13.34
CA GLU A 841 15.11 22.53 13.91
C GLU A 841 15.06 23.61 12.81
N ILE A 842 14.70 23.24 11.59
CA ILE A 842 14.81 24.11 10.42
C ILE A 842 13.56 24.88 10.08
N GLY A 843 12.41 24.47 10.61
CA GLY A 843 11.12 25.08 10.34
C GLY A 843 10.20 25.13 11.55
N PRO A 844 9.13 25.93 11.52
CA PRO A 844 8.21 26.04 12.64
C PRO A 844 7.55 24.72 13.07
N MET A 845 7.41 23.77 12.14
CA MET A 845 6.81 22.47 12.38
C MET A 845 7.65 21.56 13.27
N ASP A 846 8.91 21.93 13.56
CA ASP A 846 9.83 21.21 14.42
C ASP A 846 9.73 21.63 15.90
N PHE A 847 8.91 22.65 16.19
CA PHE A 847 8.82 23.25 17.52
C PHE A 847 7.49 22.95 18.21
N PRO A 848 7.50 22.40 19.44
CA PRO A 848 6.29 22.02 20.19
C PRO A 848 5.25 23.14 20.35
N GLU A 849 5.69 24.40 20.52
CA GLU A 849 4.84 25.58 20.66
C GLU A 849 4.05 25.92 19.39
N SER A 850 4.46 25.39 18.23
CA SER A 850 3.76 25.60 16.95
C SER A 850 2.66 24.56 16.71
N TYR A 851 2.10 23.99 17.78
CA TYR A 851 1.00 23.03 17.72
C TYR A 851 -0.16 23.44 18.62
N GLY A 852 -1.37 23.01 18.23
CA GLY A 852 -2.60 23.35 18.93
C GLY A 852 -3.12 24.76 18.63
N GLY A 853 -4.18 25.17 19.33
CA GLY A 853 -4.88 26.44 19.08
C GLY A 853 -6.37 26.34 19.36
N GLU A 854 -7.12 27.37 18.91
CA GLU A 854 -8.58 27.44 18.98
C GLU A 854 -9.16 27.55 17.56
N TYR A 855 -10.10 26.66 17.21
CA TYR A 855 -10.58 26.51 15.85
C TYR A 855 -12.10 26.53 15.79
N TRP A 856 -12.64 27.21 14.77
CA TRP A 856 -14.06 27.18 14.44
C TRP A 856 -14.27 26.66 13.03
N ASP A 857 -15.11 25.64 12.88
CA ASP A 857 -15.37 24.98 11.61
C ASP A 857 -16.87 24.89 11.30
N LEU A 858 -17.21 24.97 10.00
CA LEU A 858 -18.53 24.74 9.46
C LEU A 858 -18.55 23.45 8.65
N GLY A 859 -19.38 22.48 9.06
CA GLY A 859 -19.60 21.24 8.31
C GLY A 859 -20.88 21.32 7.46
N LEU A 860 -20.79 20.89 6.20
CA LEU A 860 -21.93 20.72 5.29
C LEU A 860 -21.98 19.28 4.85
N GLY A 861 -23.08 18.57 5.13
CA GLY A 861 -23.15 17.13 4.92
C GLY A 861 -24.40 16.65 4.20
N LEU A 862 -24.27 15.49 3.58
CA LEU A 862 -25.36 14.69 3.00
C LEU A 862 -25.30 13.27 3.58
N SER A 863 -26.43 12.71 3.95
CA SER A 863 -26.54 11.34 4.46
C SER A 863 -27.68 10.62 3.77
N SER A 864 -27.42 9.43 3.28
CA SER A 864 -28.37 8.60 2.53
C SER A 864 -28.50 7.22 3.15
N MET A 865 -29.71 6.78 3.43
CA MET A 865 -30.05 5.36 3.60
C MET A 865 -30.27 4.78 2.22
N ILE A 866 -29.54 3.74 1.83
CA ILE A 866 -29.64 3.21 0.47
C ILE A 866 -31.05 2.64 0.23
N PRO A 867 -31.82 3.18 -0.75
CA PRO A 867 -33.24 2.82 -0.91
C PRO A 867 -33.49 1.59 -1.79
N PHE A 868 -32.44 0.84 -2.16
CA PHE A 868 -32.53 -0.30 -3.06
C PHE A 868 -32.78 -1.60 -2.28
N SER A 869 -33.66 -2.45 -2.83
CA SER A 869 -33.91 -3.79 -2.28
C SER A 869 -32.62 -4.62 -2.28
N GLY A 870 -32.35 -5.26 -1.14
CA GLY A 870 -31.11 -6.03 -0.93
C GLY A 870 -29.97 -5.24 -0.27
N PHE A 871 -30.15 -3.92 -0.08
CA PHE A 871 -29.18 -3.05 0.61
C PHE A 871 -29.80 -2.30 1.81
N GLU A 872 -30.94 -2.82 2.32
CA GLU A 872 -31.58 -2.23 3.48
C GLU A 872 -30.61 -2.23 4.69
N GLY A 873 -30.57 -1.12 5.44
CA GLY A 873 -29.67 -0.96 6.56
C GLY A 873 -28.32 -0.32 6.23
N ASN A 874 -27.98 -0.20 4.96
CA ASN A 874 -26.75 0.48 4.56
C ASN A 874 -26.95 2.00 4.52
N ARG A 875 -26.01 2.73 5.12
CA ARG A 875 -25.96 4.18 5.18
C ARG A 875 -24.67 4.69 4.55
N LEU A 876 -24.79 5.71 3.70
CA LEU A 876 -23.66 6.49 3.18
C LEU A 876 -23.80 7.92 3.69
N ALA A 877 -22.69 8.54 4.11
CA ALA A 877 -22.70 9.95 4.46
C ALA A 877 -21.39 10.62 4.00
N PHE A 878 -21.52 11.88 3.58
CA PHE A 878 -20.44 12.75 3.14
C PHE A 878 -20.54 14.07 3.88
N GLU A 879 -19.42 14.65 4.25
CA GLU A 879 -19.35 15.95 4.88
C GLU A 879 -18.08 16.68 4.46
N TRP A 880 -18.23 17.95 4.05
CA TRP A 880 -17.14 18.89 3.89
C TRP A 880 -17.06 19.79 5.12
N ILE A 881 -15.88 19.92 5.69
CA ILE A 881 -15.57 20.78 6.83
C ILE A 881 -14.75 21.97 6.32
N GLN A 882 -15.31 23.17 6.51
CA GLN A 882 -14.65 24.41 6.15
C GLN A 882 -14.18 25.13 7.40
N PRO A 883 -12.87 25.42 7.56
CA PRO A 883 -12.38 26.34 8.59
C PRO A 883 -13.01 27.70 8.45
N LEU A 884 -13.42 28.32 9.54
CA LEU A 884 -13.97 29.67 9.60
C LEU A 884 -13.05 30.65 10.31
N ASN A 885 -12.38 30.18 11.34
CA ASN A 885 -11.42 30.97 12.11
C ASN A 885 -10.43 30.04 12.80
N ASP A 886 -9.16 30.34 12.64
CA ASP A 886 -8.05 29.68 13.29
C ASP A 886 -7.30 30.67 14.15
N ASP A 887 -7.14 30.38 15.43
CA ASP A 887 -6.28 31.12 16.37
C ASP A 887 -5.22 30.12 16.85
N VAL A 888 -4.09 30.06 16.13
CA VAL A 888 -3.07 29.03 16.27
C VAL A 888 -2.02 29.41 17.31
N ASN A 889 -1.52 28.42 18.03
CA ASN A 889 -0.31 28.57 18.83
C ASN A 889 0.91 28.62 17.88
N GLY A 890 1.94 29.41 18.22
CA GLY A 890 3.16 29.53 17.42
C GLY A 890 2.89 29.82 15.94
N PHE A 891 3.56 29.11 15.05
CA PHE A 891 3.50 29.30 13.60
C PHE A 891 3.00 28.02 12.91
N GLN A 892 1.83 28.07 12.27
CA GLN A 892 1.22 26.91 11.64
C GLN A 892 0.74 27.20 10.23
N LEU A 893 0.76 26.18 9.37
CA LEU A 893 0.18 26.24 8.02
C LEU A 893 -1.35 26.34 8.10
N GLU A 894 -1.94 27.23 7.32
CA GLU A 894 -3.39 27.48 7.21
C GLU A 894 -4.12 26.17 6.84
N ARG A 895 -5.30 25.94 7.44
CA ARG A 895 -6.17 24.80 7.14
C ARG A 895 -7.09 25.13 5.97
N GLU A 896 -7.07 24.35 4.90
CA GLU A 896 -7.96 24.55 3.76
C GLU A 896 -9.32 23.90 3.98
N GLY A 897 -9.35 22.69 4.55
CA GLY A 897 -10.57 21.99 4.89
C GLY A 897 -10.39 20.48 5.02
N SER A 898 -11.53 19.79 5.24
CA SER A 898 -11.50 18.33 5.34
C SER A 898 -12.74 17.70 4.68
N LEU A 899 -12.55 16.61 3.97
CA LEU A 899 -13.60 15.77 3.43
C LEU A 899 -13.74 14.52 4.29
N ILE A 900 -14.97 14.22 4.72
CA ILE A 900 -15.29 12.98 5.45
C ILE A 900 -16.32 12.20 4.66
N ALA A 901 -16.02 10.94 4.37
CA ALA A 901 -16.93 9.98 3.77
C ALA A 901 -17.10 8.80 4.73
N SER A 902 -18.33 8.34 4.94
CA SER A 902 -18.57 7.17 5.77
C SER A 902 -19.63 6.26 5.19
N TRP A 903 -19.42 4.97 5.39
CA TRP A 903 -20.38 3.92 5.14
C TRP A 903 -20.61 3.13 6.43
N SER A 904 -21.83 2.66 6.69
CA SER A 904 -22.11 1.75 7.78
C SER A 904 -23.30 0.85 7.46
N ILE A 905 -23.31 -0.34 8.08
CA ILE A 905 -24.41 -1.30 8.03
C ILE A 905 -24.66 -1.83 9.43
N SER A 906 -25.94 -1.93 9.82
CA SER A 906 -26.37 -2.47 11.11
C SER A 906 -27.20 -3.72 10.92
N TYR A 907 -26.99 -4.69 11.78
CA TYR A 907 -27.65 -6.00 11.81
C TYR A 907 -28.44 -6.20 13.08
#